data_7d4da8641ef6a5ccd845605c38fccb22
#
_entry.id   7d4da8641ef6a5ccd845605c38fccb22
#
_cell.length_a   1.000
_cell.length_b   1.000
_cell.length_c   1.000
_cell.angle_alpha   90.00
_cell.angle_beta   90.00
_cell.angle_gamma   90.00
#
_symmetry.space_group_name_H-M   'P 1'
#
loop_
_entity.id
_entity.type
_entity.pdbx_description
1 polymer ?
#
loop_
_entity_poly.entity_id
_entity_poly.type
_entity_poly.pdbx_seq_one_letter_code
_entity_poly.pdbx_strand_id
1 'polypeptide(L)'
;MAFIHQIIQQAVNPFDSTTFRPGNFWQEEQDPALTVDSIHQEVVTEIEELLDKVAQDHRTRTILLAGDSGSGKSYLLGRLKKLLNSKAFFAYIGPWPDSDFIWRHTLRNTVDSLMYVPEGRQESQLLLWLKSLSAFRDEGLMKQLLGERNLFIHNLKGAFPSGIYNANEFFGVLYDLTNPEMYPLACEWLKGDDLDEETLKALRVKRAIETEEVALKILANFGKISAATQPIVLCFDNLDNIDRALDGFINLQALFNVNSIIHNQKLKNFLVIISIVTNTWKQNSKRIQQADQARIDLPIRLQPITLDQAETLWASRLYLLHQQANSRPPSPIYPLNRQHLEDKFPGGKTRPRYVLMLGRQLFQEAKSEATSEFDSEINSNPIDPQAAFQLLWLKEFNKTQEKVSRIRQFLAPELIQMLREALNALQVHGIQTKLLPSPTYASYSLSYHLPVQLGRIGVVWTEEPNLISFCNLMKACQKVFKQNLCQTVHLIRAEGVGTPNNQGYKLYNQIFTGYRNRHIIPDMTSVHYLATYHSLVNAACAGELVVGDHTPSLSDLEALIRKSKILRDCPLLHSLGVFSGSTYTPGSTGTSNTNKQKPVVRKELAQPFHDLKEFLLNLVKTQQMMGRQILIENALDQFPLVENTQIEQLIEELCQENQIFILDPNAEPAAQLVCLKTAF
;
A
#
# COMPACT_ATOMS: atom_id res chain seq x y z
N MET A 1 37.21 17.87 -11.88
CA MET A 1 36.19 18.30 -10.92
C MET A 1 35.63 19.63 -11.39
N ALA A 2 34.30 19.77 -11.38
CA ALA A 2 33.59 20.86 -12.02
C ALA A 2 33.44 22.12 -11.13
N PHE A 3 33.27 23.31 -11.73
CA PHE A 3 32.89 24.51 -11.02
C PHE A 3 31.44 24.40 -10.52
N ILE A 4 31.12 25.07 -9.42
CA ILE A 4 29.78 24.99 -8.78
C ILE A 4 28.62 25.26 -9.76
N HIS A 5 28.79 26.18 -10.71
CA HIS A 5 27.78 26.46 -11.75
C HIS A 5 27.52 25.26 -12.66
N GLN A 6 28.56 24.52 -13.06
CA GLN A 6 28.44 23.32 -13.89
C GLN A 6 27.73 22.19 -13.14
N ILE A 7 28.02 22.08 -11.83
CA ILE A 7 27.35 21.10 -10.96
C ILE A 7 25.87 21.43 -10.83
N ILE A 8 25.51 22.71 -10.62
CA ILE A 8 24.11 23.15 -10.54
C ILE A 8 23.37 22.87 -11.85
N GLN A 9 23.99 23.10 -13.00
CA GLN A 9 23.38 22.82 -14.31
C GLN A 9 23.06 21.35 -14.52
N GLN A 10 23.94 20.44 -14.11
CA GLN A 10 23.82 19.00 -14.30
C GLN A 10 23.04 18.31 -13.18
N ALA A 11 22.92 18.91 -12.00
CA ALA A 11 22.32 18.31 -10.84
C ALA A 11 20.81 18.08 -11.01
N VAL A 12 20.34 16.97 -10.45
CA VAL A 12 18.91 16.80 -10.14
C VAL A 12 18.55 17.82 -9.07
N ASN A 13 17.35 18.41 -9.15
CA ASN A 13 16.95 19.43 -8.19
C ASN A 13 16.94 18.83 -6.75
N PRO A 14 17.77 19.32 -5.82
CA PRO A 14 17.88 18.76 -4.47
C PRO A 14 16.61 18.94 -3.62
N PHE A 15 15.65 19.74 -4.12
CA PHE A 15 14.35 19.97 -3.49
C PHE A 15 13.23 19.12 -4.11
N ASP A 16 13.52 18.19 -5.05
CA ASP A 16 12.49 17.41 -5.76
C ASP A 16 11.63 16.50 -4.88
N SER A 17 12.05 16.20 -3.65
CA SER A 17 11.19 15.57 -2.65
C SER A 17 10.70 16.61 -1.64
N THR A 18 9.72 17.42 -2.01
CA THR A 18 9.13 18.44 -1.10
C THR A 18 8.16 17.82 -0.08
N THR A 19 7.81 16.54 -0.22
CA THR A 19 6.81 15.87 0.60
C THR A 19 7.36 14.55 1.14
N PHE A 20 7.22 14.35 2.46
CA PHE A 20 7.46 13.07 3.10
C PHE A 20 6.22 12.19 2.94
N ARG A 21 6.36 11.03 2.29
CA ARG A 21 5.26 10.09 2.03
C ARG A 21 5.29 8.92 3.01
N PRO A 22 4.18 8.17 3.18
CA PRO A 22 4.15 6.99 4.06
C PRO A 22 5.29 6.01 3.83
N GLY A 23 5.67 5.78 2.55
CA GLY A 23 6.82 4.95 2.21
C GLY A 23 8.16 5.45 2.72
N ASN A 24 8.32 6.76 2.93
CA ASN A 24 9.54 7.35 3.45
C ASN A 24 9.74 7.11 4.96
N PHE A 25 8.67 6.72 5.68
CA PHE A 25 8.77 6.32 7.08
C PHE A 25 9.77 5.17 7.29
N TRP A 26 9.89 4.29 6.28
CA TRP A 26 10.77 3.13 6.31
C TRP A 26 12.11 3.35 5.61
N GLN A 27 12.27 4.42 4.82
CA GLN A 27 13.52 4.75 4.15
C GLN A 27 14.46 5.42 5.16
N GLU A 28 15.41 4.66 5.67
CA GLU A 28 16.45 5.15 6.58
C GLU A 28 17.59 5.87 5.84
N GLU A 29 17.63 5.77 4.51
CA GLU A 29 18.61 6.40 3.61
C GLU A 29 18.51 7.94 3.54
N GLN A 30 17.78 8.57 4.43
CA GLN A 30 17.93 10.01 4.57
C GLN A 30 19.30 10.29 5.16
N ASP A 31 20.21 10.77 4.29
CA ASP A 31 21.51 11.27 4.70
C ASP A 31 21.33 12.13 5.95
N PRO A 32 22.08 11.86 7.05
CA PRO A 32 22.05 12.68 8.26
C PRO A 32 22.22 14.16 7.98
N ALA A 33 22.97 14.51 6.92
CA ALA A 33 23.14 15.88 6.46
C ALA A 33 21.84 16.57 6.01
N LEU A 34 20.79 15.82 5.67
CA LEU A 34 19.48 16.36 5.29
C LEU A 34 18.55 16.64 6.49
N THR A 35 18.97 16.28 7.70
CA THR A 35 18.18 16.47 8.92
C THR A 35 18.51 17.82 9.55
N VAL A 36 17.51 18.63 9.81
CA VAL A 36 17.66 19.88 10.57
C VAL A 36 17.18 19.66 11.99
N ASP A 37 18.10 19.38 12.91
CA ASP A 37 17.78 18.98 14.28
C ASP A 37 17.01 20.05 15.06
N SER A 38 17.22 21.32 14.76
CA SER A 38 16.52 22.44 15.43
C SER A 38 15.02 22.51 15.14
N ILE A 39 14.54 21.86 14.05
CA ILE A 39 13.11 21.86 13.71
C ILE A 39 12.39 20.87 14.63
N HIS A 40 11.46 21.36 15.44
CA HIS A 40 10.63 20.57 16.36
C HIS A 40 11.42 19.74 17.38
N GLN A 41 12.65 20.17 17.76
CA GLN A 41 13.48 19.44 18.72
C GLN A 41 12.82 19.32 20.10
N GLU A 42 12.12 20.33 20.57
CA GLU A 42 11.39 20.32 21.83
C GLU A 42 10.33 19.20 21.82
N VAL A 43 9.61 19.06 20.70
CA VAL A 43 8.60 18.02 20.52
C VAL A 43 9.22 16.62 20.54
N VAL A 44 10.38 16.43 19.93
CA VAL A 44 11.13 15.17 19.98
C VAL A 44 11.46 14.81 21.42
N THR A 45 11.97 15.76 22.18
CA THR A 45 12.33 15.56 23.60
C THR A 45 11.11 15.20 24.45
N GLU A 46 9.98 15.91 24.30
CA GLU A 46 8.74 15.61 25.03
C GLU A 46 8.21 14.19 24.72
N ILE A 47 8.28 13.78 23.45
CA ILE A 47 7.85 12.44 23.04
C ILE A 47 8.80 11.38 23.59
N GLU A 48 10.10 11.61 23.56
CA GLU A 48 11.11 10.70 24.12
C GLU A 48 10.91 10.50 25.64
N GLU A 49 10.70 11.58 26.38
CA GLU A 49 10.42 11.52 27.82
C GLU A 49 9.15 10.69 28.13
N LEU A 50 8.10 10.86 27.30
CA LEU A 50 6.87 10.09 27.47
C LEU A 50 7.07 8.61 27.13
N LEU A 51 7.88 8.32 26.10
CA LEU A 51 8.26 6.95 25.73
C LEU A 51 9.06 6.27 26.84
N ASP A 52 10.00 6.98 27.47
CA ASP A 52 10.78 6.47 28.61
C ASP A 52 9.87 6.15 29.82
N LYS A 53 8.82 6.94 30.05
CA LYS A 53 7.78 6.62 31.06
C LYS A 53 6.99 5.36 30.69
N VAL A 54 6.63 5.17 29.40
CA VAL A 54 5.98 3.94 28.94
C VAL A 54 6.89 2.74 29.17
N ALA A 55 8.17 2.83 28.84
CA ALA A 55 9.15 1.78 29.05
C ALA A 55 9.31 1.41 30.54
N GLN A 56 9.20 2.40 31.44
CA GLN A 56 9.40 2.21 32.88
C GLN A 56 8.18 1.58 33.57
N ASP A 57 6.97 2.06 33.31
CA ASP A 57 5.76 1.63 34.02
C ASP A 57 4.83 0.73 33.21
N HIS A 58 5.16 0.51 31.94
CA HIS A 58 4.40 -0.27 30.96
C HIS A 58 2.95 0.17 30.80
N ARG A 59 2.64 1.43 31.11
CA ARG A 59 1.31 2.00 30.91
C ARG A 59 1.23 2.62 29.52
N THR A 60 0.21 2.24 28.79
CA THR A 60 -0.08 2.87 27.49
C THR A 60 -0.39 4.35 27.66
N ARG A 61 0.19 5.17 26.80
CA ARG A 61 -0.02 6.62 26.74
C ARG A 61 -0.35 7.04 25.33
N THR A 62 -1.04 8.18 25.21
CA THR A 62 -1.51 8.70 23.93
C THR A 62 -1.08 10.14 23.72
N ILE A 63 -0.50 10.40 22.55
CA ILE A 63 -0.12 11.73 22.07
C ILE A 63 -1.07 12.12 20.94
N LEU A 64 -1.62 13.33 21.01
CA LEU A 64 -2.27 13.98 19.89
C LEU A 64 -1.32 14.95 19.23
N LEU A 65 -0.78 14.60 18.07
CA LEU A 65 0.15 15.42 17.30
C LEU A 65 -0.61 16.22 16.24
N ALA A 66 -1.01 17.45 16.56
CA ALA A 66 -1.72 18.32 15.63
C ALA A 66 -0.73 19.27 14.92
N GLY A 67 -0.96 19.49 13.63
CA GLY A 67 -0.17 20.44 12.85
C GLY A 67 -0.84 20.73 11.52
N ASP A 68 -0.59 21.89 10.95
CA ASP A 68 -1.13 22.24 9.65
C ASP A 68 -0.57 21.35 8.53
N SER A 69 -1.23 21.28 7.38
CA SER A 69 -0.67 20.59 6.22
C SER A 69 0.70 21.19 5.86
N GLY A 70 1.70 20.33 5.64
CA GLY A 70 3.08 20.76 5.36
C GLY A 70 3.90 21.23 6.57
N SER A 71 3.39 21.06 7.81
CA SER A 71 4.14 21.38 9.04
C SER A 71 5.24 20.36 9.38
N GLY A 72 5.28 19.20 8.71
CA GLY A 72 6.28 18.17 8.94
C GLY A 72 5.86 17.05 9.89
N LYS A 73 4.55 16.83 10.14
CA LYS A 73 4.04 15.74 11.01
C LYS A 73 4.59 14.37 10.63
N SER A 74 4.34 13.93 9.40
CA SER A 74 4.79 12.61 8.91
C SER A 74 6.31 12.50 8.89
N TYR A 75 7.03 13.59 8.56
CA TYR A 75 8.49 13.65 8.65
C TYR A 75 8.97 13.48 10.09
N LEU A 76 8.30 14.12 11.05
CA LEU A 76 8.63 13.99 12.47
C LEU A 76 8.45 12.55 12.96
N LEU A 77 7.38 11.84 12.51
CA LEU A 77 7.20 10.43 12.84
C LEU A 77 8.36 9.56 12.33
N GLY A 78 8.82 9.79 11.08
CA GLY A 78 9.98 9.09 10.52
C GLY A 78 11.28 9.41 11.27
N ARG A 79 11.47 10.69 11.66
CA ARG A 79 12.61 11.12 12.47
C ARG A 79 12.60 10.50 13.87
N LEU A 80 11.45 10.47 14.54
CA LEU A 80 11.29 9.78 15.83
C LEU A 80 11.67 8.31 15.74
N LYS A 81 11.18 7.60 14.69
CA LYS A 81 11.57 6.22 14.45
C LYS A 81 13.07 6.08 14.32
N LYS A 82 13.74 6.90 13.51
CA LYS A 82 15.20 6.84 13.30
C LYS A 82 15.96 7.07 14.60
N LEU A 83 15.58 8.07 15.38
CA LEU A 83 16.26 8.44 16.63
C LEU A 83 16.02 7.44 17.77
N LEU A 84 14.81 6.84 17.84
CA LEU A 84 14.35 6.05 18.99
C LEU A 84 14.21 4.55 18.70
N ASN A 85 14.68 4.07 17.53
CA ASN A 85 14.67 2.64 17.19
C ASN A 85 15.40 1.75 18.20
N SER A 86 16.37 2.28 18.92
CA SER A 86 17.07 1.56 19.99
C SER A 86 16.22 1.43 21.27
N LYS A 87 15.18 2.25 21.43
CA LYS A 87 14.33 2.33 22.62
C LYS A 87 12.94 1.74 22.40
N ALA A 88 12.43 1.69 21.17
CA ALA A 88 11.09 1.21 20.85
C ALA A 88 10.97 0.65 19.45
N PHE A 89 9.94 -0.16 19.21
CA PHE A 89 9.52 -0.58 17.87
C PHE A 89 8.42 0.34 17.37
N PHE A 90 8.54 0.77 16.11
CA PHE A 90 7.61 1.70 15.50
C PHE A 90 6.71 0.99 14.49
N ALA A 91 5.41 1.24 14.56
CA ALA A 91 4.43 0.79 13.61
C ALA A 91 3.73 2.00 12.97
N TYR A 92 3.71 2.05 11.63
CA TYR A 92 2.99 3.06 10.87
C TYR A 92 1.61 2.53 10.49
N ILE A 93 0.57 3.24 10.88
CA ILE A 93 -0.82 2.87 10.62
C ILE A 93 -1.43 3.98 9.76
N GLY A 94 -1.61 3.69 8.48
CA GLY A 94 -2.25 4.56 7.52
C GLY A 94 -3.78 4.58 7.66
N PRO A 95 -4.46 5.35 6.80
CA PRO A 95 -5.91 5.44 6.82
C PRO A 95 -6.58 4.10 6.52
N TRP A 96 -7.73 3.84 7.11
CA TRP A 96 -8.55 2.65 6.90
C TRP A 96 -9.83 3.00 6.14
N PRO A 97 -10.28 2.12 5.23
CA PRO A 97 -11.44 2.39 4.37
C PRO A 97 -12.79 2.12 5.05
N ASP A 98 -12.81 1.33 6.12
CA ASP A 98 -14.01 0.97 6.87
C ASP A 98 -13.70 0.81 8.36
N SER A 99 -14.34 1.63 9.18
CA SER A 99 -14.15 1.65 10.63
C SER A 99 -14.63 0.37 11.34
N ASP A 100 -15.43 -0.45 10.67
CA ASP A 100 -15.84 -1.76 11.19
C ASP A 100 -14.69 -2.79 11.19
N PHE A 101 -13.55 -2.49 10.52
CA PHE A 101 -12.36 -3.35 10.42
C PHE A 101 -11.09 -2.72 11.00
N ILE A 102 -11.21 -1.73 11.87
CA ILE A 102 -10.10 -0.92 12.37
C ILE A 102 -9.06 -1.73 13.19
N TRP A 103 -9.49 -2.76 13.93
CA TRP A 103 -8.56 -3.60 14.71
C TRP A 103 -7.75 -4.53 13.82
N ARG A 104 -8.37 -5.14 12.81
CA ARG A 104 -7.65 -5.95 11.80
C ARG A 104 -6.67 -5.07 11.03
N HIS A 105 -7.09 -3.87 10.64
CA HIS A 105 -6.22 -2.90 9.97
C HIS A 105 -5.04 -2.49 10.87
N THR A 106 -5.28 -2.17 12.14
CA THR A 106 -4.23 -1.81 13.10
C THR A 106 -3.24 -2.97 13.32
N LEU A 107 -3.74 -4.18 13.53
CA LEU A 107 -2.88 -5.36 13.68
C LEU A 107 -2.03 -5.62 12.44
N ARG A 108 -2.65 -5.62 11.25
CA ARG A 108 -1.96 -5.81 9.96
C ARG A 108 -0.82 -4.82 9.79
N ASN A 109 -1.10 -3.53 9.92
CA ASN A 109 -0.08 -2.49 9.74
C ASN A 109 1.01 -2.55 10.83
N THR A 110 0.66 -2.98 12.04
CA THR A 110 1.64 -3.20 13.11
C THR A 110 2.59 -4.34 12.74
N VAL A 111 2.07 -5.48 12.31
CA VAL A 111 2.91 -6.63 11.92
C VAL A 111 3.71 -6.31 10.66
N ASP A 112 3.12 -5.71 9.63
CA ASP A 112 3.84 -5.26 8.41
C ASP A 112 5.00 -4.34 8.78
N SER A 113 4.79 -3.43 9.70
CA SER A 113 5.83 -2.54 10.22
C SER A 113 6.94 -3.32 10.94
N LEU A 114 6.58 -4.32 11.73
CA LEU A 114 7.55 -5.17 12.44
C LEU A 114 8.31 -6.13 11.51
N MET A 115 7.76 -6.45 10.34
CA MET A 115 8.45 -7.25 9.32
C MET A 115 9.57 -6.49 8.59
N TYR A 116 9.57 -5.16 8.68
CA TYR A 116 10.59 -4.35 8.02
C TYR A 116 11.99 -4.65 8.59
N VAL A 117 12.97 -4.78 7.68
CA VAL A 117 14.39 -4.97 8.05
C VAL A 117 15.04 -3.60 8.19
N PRO A 118 15.48 -3.20 9.40
CA PRO A 118 16.15 -1.92 9.60
C PRO A 118 17.47 -1.84 8.82
N GLU A 119 17.88 -0.63 8.43
CA GLU A 119 19.14 -0.40 7.71
C GLU A 119 20.34 -0.97 8.49
N GLY A 120 21.22 -1.64 7.76
CA GLY A 120 22.40 -2.29 8.35
C GLY A 120 22.09 -3.55 9.18
N ARG A 121 20.85 -4.04 9.20
CA ARG A 121 20.45 -5.29 9.83
C ARG A 121 20.10 -6.33 8.76
N GLN A 122 20.21 -7.62 9.13
CA GLN A 122 19.83 -8.73 8.26
C GLN A 122 18.44 -9.31 8.60
N GLU A 123 17.89 -8.92 9.73
CA GLU A 123 16.66 -9.47 10.28
C GLU A 123 15.61 -8.39 10.48
N SER A 124 14.34 -8.78 10.35
CA SER A 124 13.21 -7.88 10.58
C SER A 124 13.14 -7.42 12.04
N GLN A 125 12.50 -6.27 12.28
CA GLN A 125 12.21 -5.78 13.64
C GLN A 125 11.50 -6.85 14.46
N LEU A 126 10.60 -7.64 13.86
CA LEU A 126 9.87 -8.73 14.50
C LEU A 126 10.81 -9.81 15.03
N LEU A 127 11.79 -10.24 14.24
CA LEU A 127 12.80 -11.22 14.67
C LEU A 127 13.76 -10.64 15.72
N LEU A 128 14.21 -9.40 15.54
CA LEU A 128 15.05 -8.71 16.51
C LEU A 128 14.32 -8.56 17.85
N TRP A 129 13.04 -8.20 17.83
CA TRP A 129 12.19 -8.12 19.00
C TRP A 129 12.04 -9.48 19.68
N LEU A 130 11.73 -10.54 18.92
CA LEU A 130 11.60 -11.90 19.44
C LEU A 130 12.88 -12.36 20.14
N LYS A 131 14.04 -12.13 19.52
CA LYS A 131 15.36 -12.47 20.09
C LYS A 131 15.75 -11.63 21.30
N SER A 132 15.18 -10.45 21.47
CA SER A 132 15.41 -9.57 22.63
C SER A 132 14.67 -10.03 23.90
N LEU A 133 13.73 -10.97 23.80
CA LEU A 133 13.04 -11.55 24.95
C LEU A 133 14.02 -12.20 25.92
N SER A 134 13.81 -12.00 27.22
CA SER A 134 14.70 -12.53 28.27
C SER A 134 14.88 -14.06 28.21
N ALA A 135 13.84 -14.77 27.71
CA ALA A 135 13.88 -16.20 27.47
C ALA A 135 14.97 -16.65 26.47
N PHE A 136 15.55 -15.72 25.67
CA PHE A 136 16.53 -16.00 24.64
C PHE A 136 17.92 -15.38 24.91
N ARG A 137 18.12 -14.72 26.06
CA ARG A 137 19.42 -14.07 26.38
C ARG A 137 20.56 -15.06 26.65
N ASP A 138 20.23 -16.32 26.96
CA ASP A 138 21.23 -17.39 27.18
C ASP A 138 21.45 -18.13 25.86
N GLU A 139 22.66 -17.97 25.26
CA GLU A 139 23.00 -18.58 23.96
C GLU A 139 22.90 -20.11 23.94
N GLY A 140 23.12 -20.75 25.08
CA GLY A 140 23.00 -22.21 25.24
C GLY A 140 21.52 -22.66 25.21
N LEU A 141 20.67 -21.97 25.91
CA LEU A 141 19.23 -22.16 25.91
C LEU A 141 18.61 -21.79 24.55
N MET A 142 19.12 -20.76 23.88
CA MET A 142 18.63 -20.34 22.57
C MET A 142 18.79 -21.41 21.49
N LYS A 143 19.97 -22.08 21.42
CA LYS A 143 20.17 -23.19 20.48
C LYS A 143 19.27 -24.39 20.77
N GLN A 144 19.02 -24.68 22.06
CA GLN A 144 18.14 -25.77 22.48
C GLN A 144 16.64 -25.44 22.27
N LEU A 145 16.25 -24.18 22.51
CA LEU A 145 14.86 -23.70 22.33
C LEU A 145 14.46 -23.62 20.86
N LEU A 146 15.37 -23.21 19.98
CA LEU A 146 15.12 -23.13 18.54
C LEU A 146 15.05 -24.53 17.88
N GLY A 147 15.52 -25.60 18.57
CA GLY A 147 15.41 -26.98 18.07
C GLY A 147 14.05 -27.65 18.30
N GLU A 148 13.25 -27.19 19.27
CA GLU A 148 12.00 -27.86 19.67
C GLU A 148 10.83 -26.87 19.92
N ARG A 149 9.86 -26.86 19.00
CA ARG A 149 8.67 -25.99 19.06
C ARG A 149 7.90 -26.10 20.39
N ASN A 150 7.75 -27.32 20.92
CA ASN A 150 7.00 -27.53 22.17
C ASN A 150 7.74 -26.99 23.40
N LEU A 151 9.07 -27.09 23.42
CA LEU A 151 9.90 -26.53 24.47
C LEU A 151 9.84 -25.00 24.46
N PHE A 152 9.92 -24.38 23.26
CA PHE A 152 9.72 -22.95 23.08
C PHE A 152 8.39 -22.46 23.64
N ILE A 153 7.28 -23.12 23.25
CA ILE A 153 5.94 -22.79 23.74
C ILE A 153 5.88 -22.93 25.26
N HIS A 154 6.45 -24.00 25.81
CA HIS A 154 6.46 -24.24 27.24
C HIS A 154 7.17 -23.14 28.03
N ASN A 155 8.34 -22.74 27.57
CA ASN A 155 9.16 -21.70 28.21
C ASN A 155 8.50 -20.32 28.15
N LEU A 156 7.93 -19.94 26.99
CA LEU A 156 7.18 -18.67 26.89
C LEU A 156 5.92 -18.67 27.73
N LYS A 157 5.24 -19.81 27.89
CA LYS A 157 4.14 -19.94 28.85
C LYS A 157 4.60 -19.80 30.29
N GLY A 158 5.79 -20.30 30.62
CA GLY A 158 6.40 -20.10 31.95
C GLY A 158 6.72 -18.62 32.20
N ALA A 159 7.27 -17.93 31.22
CA ALA A 159 7.57 -16.49 31.31
C ALA A 159 6.31 -15.61 31.33
N PHE A 160 5.26 -16.01 30.60
CA PHE A 160 3.97 -15.32 30.53
C PHE A 160 2.80 -16.23 30.94
N PRO A 161 2.66 -16.57 32.24
CA PRO A 161 1.75 -17.61 32.70
C PRO A 161 0.27 -17.24 32.56
N SER A 162 -0.05 -15.97 32.36
CA SER A 162 -1.44 -15.50 32.23
C SER A 162 -1.61 -14.35 31.28
N GLY A 163 -2.82 -14.19 30.71
CA GLY A 163 -3.25 -13.05 29.91
C GLY A 163 -2.73 -13.03 28.47
N ILE A 164 -2.14 -14.11 27.97
CA ILE A 164 -1.88 -14.30 26.54
C ILE A 164 -3.06 -15.06 25.94
N TYR A 165 -3.72 -14.43 24.99
CA TYR A 165 -4.81 -15.05 24.25
C TYR A 165 -4.24 -16.15 23.35
N ASN A 166 -4.87 -17.32 23.39
CA ASN A 166 -4.52 -18.48 22.56
C ASN A 166 -3.01 -18.83 22.57
N ALA A 167 -2.41 -18.86 23.78
CA ALA A 167 -0.97 -18.92 23.98
C ALA A 167 -0.26 -20.05 23.19
N ASN A 168 -0.90 -21.24 23.03
CA ASN A 168 -0.30 -22.35 22.29
C ASN A 168 -0.10 -22.01 20.80
N GLU A 169 -1.13 -21.47 20.15
CA GLU A 169 -1.06 -21.14 18.73
C GLU A 169 -0.20 -19.90 18.53
N PHE A 170 -0.40 -18.85 19.33
CA PHE A 170 0.37 -17.62 19.24
C PHE A 170 1.88 -17.84 19.42
N PHE A 171 2.30 -18.54 20.47
CA PHE A 171 3.71 -18.86 20.68
C PHE A 171 4.25 -19.84 19.65
N GLY A 172 3.40 -20.75 19.15
CA GLY A 172 3.76 -21.64 18.06
C GLY A 172 4.07 -20.89 16.78
N VAL A 173 3.28 -19.89 16.42
CA VAL A 173 3.53 -19.03 15.25
C VAL A 173 4.76 -18.14 15.48
N LEU A 174 5.00 -17.64 16.69
CA LEU A 174 6.25 -16.93 17.02
C LEU A 174 7.49 -17.83 16.85
N TYR A 175 7.39 -19.13 17.18
CA TYR A 175 8.45 -20.09 16.86
C TYR A 175 8.65 -20.24 15.37
N ASP A 176 7.57 -20.37 14.61
CA ASP A 176 7.60 -20.57 13.16
C ASP A 176 8.26 -19.38 12.44
N LEU A 177 8.27 -18.16 13.01
CA LEU A 177 9.06 -17.01 12.52
C LEU A 177 10.58 -17.25 12.53
N THR A 178 11.08 -18.18 13.34
CA THR A 178 12.53 -18.49 13.39
C THR A 178 12.96 -19.44 12.29
N ASN A 179 12.01 -20.07 11.59
CA ASN A 179 12.25 -20.96 10.45
C ASN A 179 12.06 -20.17 9.14
N PRO A 180 13.09 -20.03 8.29
CA PRO A 180 12.99 -19.29 7.04
C PRO A 180 11.86 -19.76 6.10
N GLU A 181 11.56 -21.07 6.06
CA GLU A 181 10.49 -21.63 5.23
C GLU A 181 9.10 -21.28 5.75
N MET A 182 8.95 -21.20 7.08
CA MET A 182 7.68 -20.91 7.74
C MET A 182 7.46 -19.42 7.99
N TYR A 183 8.53 -18.60 7.91
CA TYR A 183 8.47 -17.17 8.22
C TYR A 183 7.38 -16.41 7.44
N PRO A 184 7.26 -16.58 6.10
CA PRO A 184 6.20 -15.87 5.35
C PRO A 184 4.80 -16.25 5.84
N LEU A 185 4.53 -17.54 6.03
CA LEU A 185 3.23 -18.04 6.49
C LEU A 185 2.91 -17.56 7.90
N ALA A 186 3.90 -17.56 8.80
CA ALA A 186 3.74 -17.05 10.16
C ALA A 186 3.40 -15.55 10.16
N CYS A 187 4.04 -14.77 9.31
CA CYS A 187 3.75 -13.34 9.12
C CYS A 187 2.34 -13.12 8.56
N GLU A 188 1.92 -13.89 7.57
CA GLU A 188 0.57 -13.82 6.99
C GLU A 188 -0.50 -14.09 8.08
N TRP A 189 -0.30 -15.13 8.91
CA TRP A 189 -1.22 -15.38 10.03
C TRP A 189 -1.25 -14.22 11.03
N LEU A 190 -0.09 -13.71 11.46
CA LEU A 190 -0.01 -12.61 12.42
C LEU A 190 -0.64 -11.31 11.91
N LYS A 191 -0.59 -11.05 10.59
CA LYS A 191 -1.25 -9.92 9.94
C LYS A 191 -2.77 -10.06 9.87
N GLY A 192 -3.29 -11.26 10.11
CA GLY A 192 -4.70 -11.55 9.90
C GLY A 192 -5.07 -11.64 8.43
N ASP A 193 -4.15 -12.13 7.60
CA ASP A 193 -4.42 -12.48 6.21
C ASP A 193 -5.37 -13.68 6.16
N ASP A 194 -6.14 -13.77 5.10
CA ASP A 194 -7.02 -14.89 4.86
C ASP A 194 -6.18 -16.10 4.39
N LEU A 195 -6.19 -17.18 5.17
CA LEU A 195 -5.35 -18.36 4.95
C LEU A 195 -6.19 -19.56 4.55
N ASP A 196 -5.64 -20.39 3.66
CA ASP A 196 -6.23 -21.67 3.30
C ASP A 196 -6.01 -22.74 4.38
N GLU A 197 -6.72 -23.87 4.24
CA GLU A 197 -6.65 -24.97 5.22
C GLU A 197 -5.25 -25.60 5.30
N GLU A 198 -4.50 -25.60 4.19
CA GLU A 198 -3.17 -26.19 4.12
C GLU A 198 -2.17 -25.35 4.90
N THR A 199 -2.19 -24.04 4.72
CA THR A 199 -1.38 -23.08 5.50
C THR A 199 -1.72 -23.14 6.99
N LEU A 200 -3.01 -23.20 7.35
CA LEU A 200 -3.43 -23.35 8.76
C LEU A 200 -2.89 -24.64 9.38
N LYS A 201 -2.89 -25.75 8.64
CA LYS A 201 -2.32 -27.04 9.09
C LYS A 201 -0.80 -26.96 9.22
N ALA A 202 -0.11 -26.32 8.28
CA ALA A 202 1.34 -26.15 8.31
C ALA A 202 1.77 -25.35 9.59
N LEU A 203 1.07 -24.26 9.91
CA LEU A 203 1.27 -23.46 11.11
C LEU A 203 0.74 -24.12 12.39
N ARG A 204 -0.01 -25.23 12.30
CA ARG A 204 -0.67 -25.91 13.42
C ARG A 204 -1.60 -24.99 14.21
N VAL A 205 -2.32 -24.13 13.49
CA VAL A 205 -3.34 -23.22 14.02
C VAL A 205 -4.73 -23.66 13.55
N LYS A 206 -5.74 -23.38 14.34
CA LYS A 206 -7.12 -23.83 14.06
C LYS A 206 -7.86 -22.89 13.11
N ARG A 207 -7.56 -21.59 13.17
CA ARG A 207 -8.23 -20.54 12.42
C ARG A 207 -7.29 -19.37 12.11
N ALA A 208 -7.58 -18.65 11.06
CA ALA A 208 -7.02 -17.34 10.81
C ALA A 208 -7.59 -16.27 11.78
N ILE A 209 -7.01 -15.09 11.79
CA ILE A 209 -7.47 -13.95 12.61
C ILE A 209 -8.58 -13.22 11.82
N GLU A 210 -9.80 -13.74 11.89
CA GLU A 210 -10.93 -13.32 11.03
C GLU A 210 -11.81 -12.23 11.67
N THR A 211 -11.68 -11.96 12.97
CA THR A 211 -12.57 -11.03 13.68
C THR A 211 -11.81 -9.90 14.35
N GLU A 212 -12.49 -8.75 14.48
CA GLU A 212 -11.97 -7.58 15.20
C GLU A 212 -11.56 -7.90 16.63
N GLU A 213 -12.35 -8.73 17.32
CA GLU A 213 -12.08 -9.13 18.69
C GLU A 213 -10.79 -9.96 18.79
N VAL A 214 -10.55 -10.88 17.85
CA VAL A 214 -9.32 -11.70 17.82
C VAL A 214 -8.13 -10.82 17.47
N ALA A 215 -8.25 -9.92 16.50
CA ALA A 215 -7.18 -8.96 16.14
C ALA A 215 -6.76 -8.10 17.34
N LEU A 216 -7.73 -7.56 18.09
CA LEU A 216 -7.46 -6.84 19.34
C LEU A 216 -6.71 -7.71 20.36
N LYS A 217 -7.12 -8.96 20.55
CA LYS A 217 -6.48 -9.88 21.50
C LYS A 217 -5.04 -10.23 21.09
N ILE A 218 -4.78 -10.42 19.81
CA ILE A 218 -3.42 -10.64 19.29
C ILE A 218 -2.56 -9.39 19.48
N LEU A 219 -3.09 -8.19 19.18
CA LEU A 219 -2.37 -6.95 19.45
C LEU A 219 -2.05 -6.79 20.95
N ALA A 220 -2.99 -7.15 21.83
CA ALA A 220 -2.77 -7.17 23.27
C ALA A 220 -1.66 -8.15 23.70
N ASN A 221 -1.55 -9.31 23.03
CA ASN A 221 -0.44 -10.25 23.24
C ASN A 221 0.92 -9.58 22.94
N PHE A 222 1.03 -8.89 21.81
CA PHE A 222 2.25 -8.14 21.46
C PHE A 222 2.62 -7.12 22.53
N GLY A 223 1.66 -6.31 22.97
CA GLY A 223 1.90 -5.32 24.02
C GLY A 223 2.33 -5.95 25.35
N LYS A 224 1.74 -7.10 25.71
CA LYS A 224 2.11 -7.80 26.94
C LYS A 224 3.51 -8.38 26.89
N ILE A 225 3.89 -8.97 25.77
CA ILE A 225 5.25 -9.53 25.61
C ILE A 225 6.27 -8.40 25.47
N SER A 226 5.92 -7.31 24.81
CA SER A 226 6.81 -6.17 24.64
C SER A 226 7.21 -5.50 25.98
N ALA A 227 6.43 -5.70 27.04
CA ALA A 227 6.79 -5.24 28.38
C ALA A 227 8.07 -5.91 28.93
N ALA A 228 8.48 -7.05 28.39
CA ALA A 228 9.76 -7.69 28.71
C ALA A 228 10.91 -7.21 27.81
N THR A 229 10.66 -6.36 26.84
CA THR A 229 11.63 -5.84 25.87
C THR A 229 11.55 -4.32 25.73
N GLN A 230 10.88 -3.82 24.71
CA GLN A 230 10.76 -2.41 24.37
C GLN A 230 9.31 -2.05 24.04
N PRO A 231 8.87 -0.80 24.30
CA PRO A 231 7.55 -0.32 23.90
C PRO A 231 7.30 -0.45 22.40
N ILE A 232 6.02 -0.54 22.02
CA ILE A 232 5.57 -0.45 20.65
C ILE A 232 4.90 0.92 20.45
N VAL A 233 5.39 1.70 19.50
CA VAL A 233 4.83 3.00 19.13
C VAL A 233 3.89 2.81 17.95
N LEU A 234 2.60 3.10 18.13
CA LEU A 234 1.58 3.05 17.08
C LEU A 234 1.38 4.44 16.50
N CYS A 235 1.85 4.68 15.29
CA CYS A 235 1.75 5.97 14.62
C CYS A 235 0.55 5.98 13.66
N PHE A 236 -0.57 6.53 14.09
CA PHE A 236 -1.72 6.79 13.22
C PHE A 236 -1.51 8.09 12.47
N ASP A 237 -1.41 8.03 11.13
CA ASP A 237 -1.14 9.19 10.28
C ASP A 237 -2.07 9.23 9.05
N ASN A 238 -2.12 10.37 8.36
CA ASN A 238 -2.98 10.62 7.19
C ASN A 238 -4.49 10.43 7.46
N LEU A 239 -4.95 10.81 8.63
CA LEU A 239 -6.32 10.61 9.11
C LEU A 239 -7.39 11.41 8.33
N ASP A 240 -6.99 12.31 7.44
CA ASP A 240 -7.91 13.02 6.55
C ASP A 240 -8.58 12.11 5.51
N ASN A 241 -8.04 10.90 5.34
CA ASN A 241 -8.44 9.90 4.35
C ASN A 241 -9.18 8.68 4.93
N ILE A 242 -9.47 8.67 6.22
CA ILE A 242 -10.23 7.59 6.83
C ILE A 242 -11.71 7.64 6.43
N ASP A 243 -12.42 6.57 6.75
CA ASP A 243 -13.86 6.43 6.53
C ASP A 243 -14.65 7.64 7.04
N ARG A 244 -15.72 7.97 6.32
CA ARG A 244 -16.62 9.07 6.66
C ARG A 244 -17.93 8.53 7.21
N ALA A 245 -18.43 9.17 8.25
CA ALA A 245 -19.76 8.94 8.77
C ALA A 245 -20.85 9.35 7.74
N LEU A 246 -22.07 8.91 7.95
CA LEU A 246 -23.21 9.19 7.07
C LEU A 246 -23.47 10.69 6.83
N ASP A 247 -23.03 11.54 7.74
CA ASP A 247 -23.13 13.00 7.65
C ASP A 247 -21.98 13.66 6.87
N GLY A 248 -21.09 12.85 6.27
CA GLY A 248 -19.97 13.29 5.45
C GLY A 248 -18.72 13.73 6.22
N PHE A 249 -18.76 13.77 7.55
CA PHE A 249 -17.59 14.06 8.38
C PHE A 249 -16.70 12.83 8.57
N ILE A 250 -15.42 13.06 8.83
CA ILE A 250 -14.44 12.01 9.09
C ILE A 250 -14.81 11.28 10.39
N ASN A 251 -14.83 9.93 10.35
CA ASN A 251 -15.19 9.11 11.50
C ASN A 251 -14.04 8.96 12.52
N LEU A 252 -13.60 10.08 13.09
CA LEU A 252 -12.57 10.07 14.14
C LEU A 252 -13.02 9.35 15.42
N GLN A 253 -14.33 9.29 15.70
CA GLN A 253 -14.85 8.59 16.88
C GLN A 253 -14.42 7.12 16.89
N ALA A 254 -14.34 6.47 15.73
CA ALA A 254 -13.88 5.08 15.65
C ALA A 254 -12.43 4.92 16.16
N LEU A 255 -11.52 5.82 15.77
CA LEU A 255 -10.15 5.82 16.29
C LEU A 255 -10.08 6.08 17.78
N PHE A 256 -10.86 7.05 18.27
CA PHE A 256 -10.87 7.38 19.69
C PHE A 256 -11.52 6.27 20.52
N ASN A 257 -12.47 5.51 19.97
CA ASN A 257 -12.97 4.26 20.60
C ASN A 257 -11.85 3.21 20.70
N VAL A 258 -11.04 3.03 19.65
CA VAL A 258 -9.86 2.14 19.69
C VAL A 258 -8.92 2.58 20.81
N ASN A 259 -8.55 3.86 20.86
CA ASN A 259 -7.69 4.42 21.90
C ASN A 259 -8.28 4.18 23.30
N SER A 260 -9.56 4.43 23.50
CA SER A 260 -10.24 4.20 24.78
C SER A 260 -10.28 2.72 25.18
N ILE A 261 -10.47 1.81 24.23
CA ILE A 261 -10.41 0.36 24.48
C ILE A 261 -9.00 -0.06 24.92
N ILE A 262 -7.95 0.45 24.26
CA ILE A 262 -6.56 0.23 24.63
C ILE A 262 -6.33 0.62 26.10
N HIS A 263 -6.79 1.80 26.51
CA HIS A 263 -6.66 2.28 27.87
C HIS A 263 -7.54 1.52 28.87
N ASN A 264 -8.81 1.26 28.55
CA ASN A 264 -9.77 0.63 29.44
C ASN A 264 -9.45 -0.84 29.70
N GLN A 265 -8.99 -1.57 28.66
CA GLN A 265 -8.54 -2.96 28.80
C GLN A 265 -7.09 -3.06 29.31
N LYS A 266 -6.45 -1.89 29.56
CA LYS A 266 -5.08 -1.82 30.09
C LYS A 266 -4.08 -2.61 29.24
N LEU A 267 -4.20 -2.46 27.90
CA LEU A 267 -3.16 -2.97 27.02
C LEU A 267 -1.84 -2.33 27.44
N LYS A 268 -0.77 -3.12 27.48
CA LYS A 268 0.50 -2.68 28.07
C LYS A 268 1.48 -2.25 27.02
N ASN A 269 2.32 -1.30 27.40
CA ASN A 269 3.57 -0.97 26.73
C ASN A 269 3.41 -0.39 25.32
N PHE A 270 2.30 0.34 25.08
CA PHE A 270 2.09 1.08 23.85
C PHE A 270 2.28 2.58 24.07
N LEU A 271 2.88 3.24 23.08
CA LEU A 271 2.76 4.69 22.88
C LEU A 271 1.93 4.91 21.62
N VAL A 272 0.75 5.50 21.76
CA VAL A 272 -0.13 5.81 20.63
C VAL A 272 0.11 7.26 20.21
N ILE A 273 0.49 7.49 18.95
CA ILE A 273 0.65 8.84 18.38
C ILE A 273 -0.43 9.02 17.32
N ILE A 274 -1.34 9.95 17.54
CA ILE A 274 -2.42 10.33 16.62
C ILE A 274 -2.00 11.60 15.90
N SER A 275 -1.53 11.47 14.67
CA SER A 275 -1.10 12.59 13.81
C SER A 275 -2.28 13.11 13.00
N ILE A 276 -2.65 14.38 13.17
CA ILE A 276 -3.85 14.95 12.56
C ILE A 276 -3.61 16.38 12.07
N VAL A 277 -4.27 16.76 10.97
CA VAL A 277 -4.27 18.16 10.50
C VAL A 277 -5.07 19.04 11.46
N THR A 278 -4.53 20.20 11.81
CA THR A 278 -5.15 21.12 12.79
C THR A 278 -6.61 21.48 12.43
N ASN A 279 -6.88 21.70 11.13
CA ASN A 279 -8.24 22.03 10.67
C ASN A 279 -9.18 20.84 10.83
N THR A 280 -8.76 19.64 10.44
CA THR A 280 -9.51 18.39 10.59
C THR A 280 -9.82 18.13 12.06
N TRP A 281 -8.87 18.33 12.94
CA TRP A 281 -9.11 18.25 14.39
C TRP A 281 -10.16 19.24 14.86
N LYS A 282 -10.04 20.53 14.50
CA LYS A 282 -11.00 21.56 14.87
C LYS A 282 -12.43 21.29 14.42
N GLN A 283 -12.59 20.73 13.20
CA GLN A 283 -13.90 20.42 12.63
C GLN A 283 -14.56 19.20 13.28
N ASN A 284 -13.77 18.20 13.68
CA ASN A 284 -14.29 16.90 14.11
C ASN A 284 -14.20 16.68 15.63
N SER A 285 -13.33 17.40 16.36
CA SER A 285 -13.10 17.15 17.80
C SER A 285 -14.38 17.25 18.66
N LYS A 286 -15.29 18.15 18.32
CA LYS A 286 -16.56 18.32 19.05
C LYS A 286 -17.51 17.12 18.91
N ARG A 287 -17.25 16.21 17.96
CA ARG A 287 -18.02 14.98 17.71
C ARG A 287 -17.47 13.78 18.47
N ILE A 288 -16.26 13.89 18.99
CA ILE A 288 -15.62 12.86 19.80
C ILE A 288 -16.13 13.01 21.24
N GLN A 289 -16.51 11.89 21.85
CA GLN A 289 -16.95 11.86 23.25
C GLN A 289 -15.86 12.43 24.17
N GLN A 290 -16.26 13.25 25.14
CA GLN A 290 -15.31 13.86 26.08
C GLN A 290 -14.49 12.83 26.88
N ALA A 291 -15.10 11.70 27.23
CA ALA A 291 -14.43 10.62 27.92
C ALA A 291 -13.30 10.00 27.10
N ASP A 292 -13.45 9.97 25.78
CA ASP A 292 -12.42 9.43 24.86
C ASP A 292 -11.32 10.46 24.62
N GLN A 293 -11.66 11.76 24.52
CA GLN A 293 -10.68 12.82 24.46
C GLN A 293 -9.81 12.92 25.72
N ALA A 294 -10.38 12.61 26.90
CA ALA A 294 -9.65 12.58 28.17
C ALA A 294 -8.56 11.49 28.25
N ARG A 295 -8.47 10.60 27.27
CA ARG A 295 -7.40 9.60 27.13
C ARG A 295 -6.15 10.11 26.42
N ILE A 296 -6.15 11.36 25.98
CA ILE A 296 -4.96 12.02 25.43
C ILE A 296 -4.10 12.49 26.61
N ASP A 297 -2.92 11.89 26.77
CA ASP A 297 -1.97 12.25 27.84
C ASP A 297 -1.20 13.52 27.48
N LEU A 298 -0.86 13.69 26.18
CA LEU A 298 -0.04 14.82 25.72
C LEU A 298 -0.56 15.38 24.39
N PRO A 299 -1.25 16.53 24.39
CA PRO A 299 -1.60 17.24 23.17
C PRO A 299 -0.44 18.13 22.71
N ILE A 300 0.09 17.88 21.52
CA ILE A 300 1.18 18.65 20.90
C ILE A 300 0.64 19.37 19.67
N ARG A 301 1.01 20.62 19.49
CA ARG A 301 0.75 21.38 18.28
C ARG A 301 2.05 21.87 17.65
N LEU A 302 2.36 21.36 16.44
CA LEU A 302 3.52 21.80 15.69
C LEU A 302 3.39 23.27 15.30
N GLN A 303 4.44 24.04 15.60
CA GLN A 303 4.52 25.45 15.28
C GLN A 303 5.17 25.67 13.91
N PRO A 304 4.87 26.79 13.22
CA PRO A 304 5.62 27.21 12.05
C PRO A 304 7.10 27.41 12.38
N ILE A 305 7.98 27.11 11.43
CA ILE A 305 9.43 27.30 11.56
C ILE A 305 9.81 28.75 11.30
N THR A 306 10.93 29.20 11.92
CA THR A 306 11.52 30.54 11.72
C THR A 306 12.25 30.60 10.37
N LEU A 307 12.59 31.82 9.89
CA LEU A 307 13.40 31.98 8.67
C LEU A 307 14.81 31.42 8.84
N ASP A 308 15.40 31.45 10.04
CA ASP A 308 16.71 30.83 10.29
C ASP A 308 16.66 29.30 10.15
N GLN A 309 15.57 28.68 10.65
CA GLN A 309 15.32 27.24 10.43
C GLN A 309 15.04 26.94 8.96
N ALA A 310 14.36 27.84 8.25
CA ALA A 310 14.11 27.71 6.82
C ALA A 310 15.40 27.79 6.00
N GLU A 311 16.29 28.72 6.32
CA GLU A 311 17.62 28.84 5.72
C GLU A 311 18.46 27.59 6.00
N THR A 312 18.45 27.09 7.22
CA THR A 312 19.13 25.84 7.60
C THR A 312 18.58 24.65 6.81
N LEU A 313 17.26 24.62 6.56
CA LEU A 313 16.63 23.56 5.75
C LEU A 313 17.09 23.63 4.28
N TRP A 314 17.26 24.83 3.71
CA TRP A 314 17.84 24.98 2.38
C TRP A 314 19.30 24.53 2.35
N ALA A 315 20.09 24.97 3.34
CA ALA A 315 21.51 24.59 3.43
C ALA A 315 21.68 23.07 3.54
N SER A 316 20.84 22.38 4.30
CA SER A 316 20.89 20.93 4.41
C SER A 316 20.63 20.23 3.06
N ARG A 317 19.66 20.72 2.27
CA ARG A 317 19.34 20.16 0.95
C ARG A 317 20.45 20.38 -0.09
N LEU A 318 21.15 21.50 0.00
CA LEU A 318 22.22 21.86 -0.93
C LEU A 318 23.59 21.29 -0.53
N TYR A 319 23.72 20.78 0.69
CA TYR A 319 24.99 20.32 1.27
C TYR A 319 25.72 19.28 0.39
N LEU A 320 25.02 18.21 -0.03
CA LEU A 320 25.62 17.15 -0.85
C LEU A 320 26.05 17.66 -2.23
N LEU A 321 25.30 18.60 -2.80
CA LEU A 321 25.65 19.25 -4.05
C LEU A 321 26.88 20.13 -3.88
N HIS A 322 26.98 20.86 -2.81
CA HIS A 322 28.14 21.70 -2.49
C HIS A 322 29.40 20.89 -2.21
N GLN A 323 29.30 19.70 -1.64
CA GLN A 323 30.44 18.82 -1.43
C GLN A 323 31.09 18.30 -2.74
N GLN A 324 30.34 18.29 -3.84
CA GLN A 324 30.84 17.87 -5.15
C GLN A 324 31.66 18.98 -5.85
N ALA A 325 31.61 20.21 -5.34
CA ALA A 325 32.27 21.36 -5.92
C ALA A 325 33.76 21.48 -5.49
N ASN A 326 34.62 21.91 -6.41
CA ASN A 326 36.04 22.14 -6.13
C ASN A 326 36.30 23.38 -5.29
N SER A 327 35.41 24.34 -5.34
CA SER A 327 35.51 25.59 -4.59
C SER A 327 34.36 25.71 -3.61
N ARG A 328 34.65 26.26 -2.43
CA ARG A 328 33.62 26.52 -1.45
C ARG A 328 32.58 27.49 -2.03
N PRO A 329 31.28 27.18 -1.98
CA PRO A 329 30.23 28.09 -2.45
C PRO A 329 30.23 29.37 -1.66
N PRO A 330 29.75 30.50 -2.22
CA PRO A 330 29.71 31.81 -1.56
C PRO A 330 28.89 31.82 -0.26
N SER A 331 27.85 30.99 -0.19
CA SER A 331 27.02 30.80 1.01
C SER A 331 26.54 29.35 1.12
N PRO A 332 26.13 28.86 2.31
CA PRO A 332 25.58 27.52 2.50
C PRO A 332 24.28 27.28 1.71
N ILE A 333 23.61 28.34 1.29
CA ILE A 333 22.33 28.27 0.55
C ILE A 333 22.48 28.64 -0.94
N TYR A 334 23.72 28.88 -1.44
CA TYR A 334 23.95 29.19 -2.85
C TYR A 334 23.43 28.07 -3.77
N PRO A 335 22.70 28.33 -4.88
CA PRO A 335 22.44 29.62 -5.54
C PRO A 335 21.29 30.46 -4.96
N LEU A 336 20.66 30.00 -3.90
CA LEU A 336 19.55 30.72 -3.27
C LEU A 336 20.07 31.86 -2.38
N ASN A 337 19.14 32.79 -2.04
CA ASN A 337 19.45 33.94 -1.16
C ASN A 337 18.37 34.05 -0.07
N ARG A 338 18.78 34.43 1.15
CA ARG A 338 17.90 34.69 2.28
C ARG A 338 16.81 35.70 1.98
N GLN A 339 17.11 36.73 1.15
CA GLN A 339 16.14 37.73 0.74
C GLN A 339 14.87 37.11 0.17
N HIS A 340 14.98 36.04 -0.60
CA HIS A 340 13.82 35.33 -1.16
C HIS A 340 12.89 34.78 -0.06
N LEU A 341 13.46 34.35 1.09
CA LEU A 341 12.64 33.90 2.25
C LEU A 341 11.93 35.08 2.89
N GLU A 342 12.62 36.19 3.07
CA GLU A 342 12.08 37.41 3.70
C GLU A 342 10.96 38.01 2.82
N ASP A 343 11.16 38.07 1.52
CA ASP A 343 10.18 38.58 0.55
C ASP A 343 8.94 37.69 0.49
N LYS A 344 9.14 36.36 0.48
CA LYS A 344 8.03 35.41 0.38
C LYS A 344 7.26 35.23 1.69
N PHE A 345 7.97 35.39 2.84
CA PHE A 345 7.42 35.14 4.18
C PHE A 345 7.66 36.35 5.12
N PRO A 346 7.07 37.53 4.84
CA PRO A 346 7.31 38.77 5.59
C PRO A 346 6.89 38.65 7.06
N GLY A 347 6.11 37.64 7.45
CA GLY A 347 5.75 37.36 8.84
C GLY A 347 6.84 36.66 9.65
N GLY A 348 8.02 36.40 9.09
CA GLY A 348 9.17 35.78 9.79
C GLY A 348 8.99 34.29 10.13
N LYS A 349 7.86 33.69 9.76
CA LYS A 349 7.53 32.27 10.04
C LYS A 349 6.85 31.64 8.85
N THR A 350 7.13 30.35 8.63
CA THR A 350 6.53 29.59 7.53
C THR A 350 6.48 28.08 7.84
N ARG A 351 6.02 27.27 6.91
CA ARG A 351 5.98 25.82 7.05
C ARG A 351 7.10 25.17 6.23
N PRO A 352 7.69 24.06 6.69
CA PRO A 352 8.79 23.38 5.98
C PRO A 352 8.48 23.11 4.50
N ARG A 353 7.28 22.66 4.17
CA ARG A 353 6.89 22.39 2.78
C ARG A 353 7.01 23.63 1.88
N TYR A 354 6.54 24.79 2.34
CA TYR A 354 6.60 26.01 1.53
C TYR A 354 8.04 26.47 1.30
N VAL A 355 8.92 26.26 2.28
CA VAL A 355 10.37 26.49 2.15
C VAL A 355 10.97 25.61 1.08
N LEU A 356 10.64 24.30 1.09
CA LEU A 356 11.14 23.35 0.09
C LEU A 356 10.59 23.65 -1.32
N MET A 357 9.31 24.03 -1.43
CA MET A 357 8.71 24.43 -2.71
C MET A 357 9.37 25.69 -3.27
N LEU A 358 9.59 26.70 -2.45
CA LEU A 358 10.30 27.92 -2.87
C LEU A 358 11.74 27.61 -3.28
N GLY A 359 12.47 26.80 -2.50
CA GLY A 359 13.82 26.36 -2.82
C GLY A 359 13.88 25.62 -4.16
N ARG A 360 12.90 24.74 -4.42
CA ARG A 360 12.76 24.02 -5.71
C ARG A 360 12.60 24.97 -6.89
N GLN A 361 11.69 25.94 -6.75
CA GLN A 361 11.43 26.94 -7.79
C GLN A 361 12.69 27.75 -8.09
N LEU A 362 13.29 28.37 -7.07
CA LEU A 362 14.48 29.22 -7.21
C LEU A 362 15.69 28.46 -7.74
N PHE A 363 15.87 27.21 -7.34
CA PHE A 363 16.96 26.37 -7.87
C PHE A 363 16.76 26.09 -9.35
N GLN A 364 15.52 25.87 -9.79
CA GLN A 364 15.21 25.67 -11.22
C GLN A 364 15.41 26.96 -12.02
N GLU A 365 15.06 28.12 -11.48
CA GLU A 365 15.33 29.43 -12.08
C GLU A 365 16.84 29.65 -12.24
N ALA A 366 17.63 29.46 -11.18
CA ALA A 366 19.09 29.57 -11.24
C ALA A 366 19.72 28.59 -12.25
N LYS A 367 19.15 27.41 -12.43
CA LYS A 367 19.57 26.43 -13.42
C LYS A 367 19.29 26.92 -14.85
N SER A 368 18.15 27.55 -15.10
CA SER A 368 17.78 28.09 -16.42
C SER A 368 18.57 29.36 -16.76
N GLU A 369 18.85 30.26 -15.81
CA GLU A 369 19.70 31.43 -16.01
C GLU A 369 21.14 31.04 -16.38
N ALA A 370 21.70 30.03 -15.74
CA ALA A 370 23.03 29.52 -16.06
C ALA A 370 23.12 28.88 -17.48
N THR A 371 21.97 28.47 -18.04
CA THR A 371 21.89 27.93 -19.41
C THR A 371 21.76 29.07 -20.46
N SER A 372 21.14 30.19 -20.08
CA SER A 372 20.90 31.33 -21.00
C SER A 372 22.14 32.18 -21.33
N GLU A 373 23.23 32.05 -20.58
CA GLU A 373 24.50 32.67 -20.94
C GLU A 373 25.18 31.99 -22.14
N PHE A 374 24.75 30.80 -22.56
CA PHE A 374 25.32 30.05 -23.67
C PHE A 374 24.41 29.88 -24.91
N ASP A 375 23.08 30.03 -24.77
CA ASP A 375 22.14 29.93 -25.89
C ASP A 375 21.00 30.92 -25.71
N SER A 376 21.06 32.01 -26.43
CA SER A 376 19.93 32.89 -26.69
C SER A 376 18.90 32.14 -27.53
N GLU A 377 17.67 32.00 -27.01
CA GLU A 377 16.47 31.46 -27.64
C GLU A 377 16.13 29.98 -27.25
N ILE A 378 15.80 29.73 -25.99
CA ILE A 378 14.81 28.72 -25.69
C ILE A 378 13.77 29.34 -24.76
N ASN A 379 12.58 29.59 -25.30
CA ASN A 379 11.38 29.97 -24.55
C ASN A 379 11.18 29.04 -23.36
N SER A 380 11.19 29.55 -22.13
CA SER A 380 10.71 28.86 -20.94
C SER A 380 9.19 28.71 -21.07
N ASN A 381 8.75 27.70 -21.80
CA ASN A 381 7.36 27.28 -21.75
C ASN A 381 7.04 26.84 -20.32
N PRO A 382 5.96 27.33 -19.71
CA PRO A 382 5.52 26.84 -18.41
C PRO A 382 5.36 25.32 -18.50
N ILE A 383 5.89 24.60 -17.50
CA ILE A 383 5.82 23.14 -17.45
C ILE A 383 4.35 22.75 -17.60
N ASP A 384 4.02 22.02 -18.66
CA ASP A 384 2.65 21.55 -18.88
C ASP A 384 2.23 20.71 -17.67
N PRO A 385 1.21 21.12 -16.89
CA PRO A 385 0.76 20.37 -15.72
C PRO A 385 0.39 18.92 -16.04
N GLN A 386 0.00 18.65 -17.28
CA GLN A 386 -0.31 17.31 -17.75
C GLN A 386 0.95 16.45 -17.90
N ALA A 387 2.02 17.01 -18.46
CA ALA A 387 3.30 16.31 -18.58
C ALA A 387 3.92 16.04 -17.21
N ALA A 388 3.89 17.02 -16.31
CA ALA A 388 4.35 16.85 -14.93
C ALA A 388 3.56 15.75 -14.18
N PHE A 389 2.24 15.70 -14.40
CA PHE A 389 1.39 14.65 -13.81
C PHE A 389 1.70 13.26 -14.38
N GLN A 390 1.94 13.14 -15.69
CA GLN A 390 2.30 11.86 -16.31
C GLN A 390 3.62 11.31 -15.76
N LEU A 391 4.63 12.16 -15.58
CA LEU A 391 5.91 11.77 -14.96
C LEU A 391 5.72 11.32 -13.49
N LEU A 392 4.92 12.05 -12.73
CA LEU A 392 4.58 11.66 -11.36
C LEU A 392 3.86 10.32 -11.31
N TRP A 393 2.88 10.12 -12.21
CA TRP A 393 2.16 8.85 -12.32
C TRP A 393 3.10 7.68 -12.58
N LEU A 394 3.97 7.78 -13.58
CA LEU A 394 4.95 6.72 -13.91
C LEU A 394 5.83 6.38 -12.72
N LYS A 395 6.34 7.39 -12.01
CA LYS A 395 7.16 7.20 -10.82
C LYS A 395 6.40 6.45 -9.71
N GLU A 396 5.16 6.83 -9.43
CA GLU A 396 4.35 6.19 -8.38
C GLU A 396 3.84 4.81 -8.81
N PHE A 397 3.57 4.62 -10.10
CA PHE A 397 3.17 3.33 -10.66
C PHE A 397 4.30 2.30 -10.54
N ASN A 398 5.53 2.65 -10.92
CA ASN A 398 6.70 1.78 -10.76
C ASN A 398 6.93 1.40 -9.29
N LYS A 399 6.84 2.36 -8.36
CA LYS A 399 6.92 2.07 -6.93
C LYS A 399 5.82 1.13 -6.44
N THR A 400 4.63 1.26 -6.98
CA THR A 400 3.50 0.39 -6.63
C THR A 400 3.75 -1.02 -7.14
N GLN A 401 4.27 -1.18 -8.36
CA GLN A 401 4.64 -2.48 -8.92
C GLN A 401 5.71 -3.20 -8.09
N GLU A 402 6.70 -2.47 -7.58
CA GLU A 402 7.74 -3.05 -6.70
C GLU A 402 7.18 -3.52 -5.35
N LYS A 403 6.19 -2.79 -4.80
CA LYS A 403 5.64 -3.06 -3.47
C LYS A 403 4.51 -4.07 -3.45
N VAL A 404 3.69 -4.09 -4.49
CA VAL A 404 2.46 -4.88 -4.56
C VAL A 404 2.70 -6.07 -5.47
N SER A 405 2.98 -7.21 -4.87
CA SER A 405 3.26 -8.47 -5.57
C SER A 405 2.06 -9.44 -5.60
N ARG A 406 1.04 -9.23 -4.77
CA ARG A 406 -0.15 -10.09 -4.66
C ARG A 406 -1.40 -9.25 -4.39
N ILE A 407 -2.53 -9.63 -4.95
CA ILE A 407 -3.82 -8.95 -4.71
C ILE A 407 -4.23 -9.07 -3.23
N ARG A 408 -3.96 -10.19 -2.60
CA ARG A 408 -4.27 -10.47 -1.18
C ARG A 408 -3.54 -9.56 -0.18
N GLN A 409 -2.58 -8.74 -0.62
CA GLN A 409 -1.99 -7.70 0.24
C GLN A 409 -3.00 -6.64 0.65
N PHE A 410 -4.13 -6.56 -0.06
CA PHE A 410 -5.23 -5.67 0.27
C PHE A 410 -6.43 -6.46 0.79
N LEU A 411 -7.07 -5.94 1.82
CA LEU A 411 -8.36 -6.43 2.26
C LEU A 411 -9.45 -6.07 1.24
N ALA A 412 -10.52 -6.88 1.17
CA ALA A 412 -11.64 -6.61 0.26
C ALA A 412 -12.23 -5.19 0.40
N PRO A 413 -12.40 -4.61 1.61
CA PRO A 413 -12.80 -3.21 1.76
C PRO A 413 -11.84 -2.20 1.13
N GLU A 414 -10.53 -2.45 1.19
CA GLU A 414 -9.51 -1.59 0.56
C GLU A 414 -9.61 -1.64 -0.96
N LEU A 415 -9.76 -2.84 -1.53
CA LEU A 415 -9.95 -3.03 -2.98
C LEU A 415 -11.22 -2.33 -3.50
N ILE A 416 -12.32 -2.42 -2.74
CA ILE A 416 -13.57 -1.72 -3.05
C ILE A 416 -13.41 -0.20 -2.93
N GLN A 417 -12.63 0.28 -1.96
CA GLN A 417 -12.34 1.71 -1.82
C GLN A 417 -11.54 2.25 -3.00
N MET A 418 -10.48 1.54 -3.41
CA MET A 418 -9.66 1.89 -4.58
C MET A 418 -10.52 1.94 -5.86
N LEU A 419 -11.40 0.95 -6.04
CA LEU A 419 -12.33 0.93 -7.17
C LEU A 419 -13.31 2.11 -7.10
N ARG A 420 -13.87 2.41 -5.93
CA ARG A 420 -14.78 3.54 -5.72
C ARG A 420 -14.13 4.87 -6.11
N GLU A 421 -12.90 5.09 -5.71
CA GLU A 421 -12.15 6.31 -6.03
C GLU A 421 -11.92 6.45 -7.53
N ALA A 422 -11.54 5.38 -8.21
CA ALA A 422 -11.38 5.36 -9.66
C ALA A 422 -12.70 5.66 -10.38
N LEU A 423 -13.81 5.07 -9.94
CA LEU A 423 -15.15 5.31 -10.48
C LEU A 423 -15.60 6.77 -10.25
N ASN A 424 -15.33 7.34 -9.07
CA ASN A 424 -15.61 8.76 -8.77
C ASN A 424 -14.81 9.68 -9.68
N ALA A 425 -13.51 9.43 -9.85
CA ALA A 425 -12.66 10.21 -10.75
C ALA A 425 -13.17 10.20 -12.20
N LEU A 426 -13.73 9.09 -12.65
CA LEU A 426 -14.33 8.93 -13.98
C LEU A 426 -15.78 9.43 -14.05
N GLN A 427 -16.29 10.04 -12.99
CA GLN A 427 -17.65 10.59 -12.91
C GLN A 427 -18.75 9.55 -13.17
N VAL A 428 -18.53 8.32 -12.75
CA VAL A 428 -19.56 7.28 -12.79
C VAL A 428 -20.68 7.64 -11.80
N HIS A 429 -21.93 7.56 -12.26
CA HIS A 429 -23.08 8.02 -11.48
C HIS A 429 -23.63 6.97 -10.52
N GLY A 430 -24.23 7.45 -9.42
CA GLY A 430 -25.01 6.61 -8.50
C GLY A 430 -24.18 5.59 -7.72
N ILE A 431 -22.91 5.88 -7.44
CA ILE A 431 -22.04 5.02 -6.66
C ILE A 431 -22.56 4.95 -5.21
N GLN A 432 -22.82 3.73 -4.74
CA GLN A 432 -23.19 3.45 -3.36
C GLN A 432 -22.34 2.28 -2.85
N THR A 433 -21.76 2.44 -1.69
CA THR A 433 -21.01 1.36 -0.99
C THR A 433 -21.95 0.48 -0.17
N LYS A 434 -21.44 -0.66 0.29
CA LYS A 434 -22.15 -1.57 1.20
C LYS A 434 -23.44 -2.13 0.58
N LEU A 435 -23.36 -2.61 -0.69
CA LEU A 435 -24.50 -3.21 -1.40
C LEU A 435 -25.01 -4.50 -0.74
N LEU A 436 -24.09 -5.35 -0.25
CA LEU A 436 -24.47 -6.64 0.30
C LEU A 436 -25.23 -6.50 1.63
N PRO A 437 -26.43 -7.13 1.77
CA PRO A 437 -27.20 -7.11 2.99
C PRO A 437 -26.64 -8.09 4.04
N SER A 438 -25.43 -7.82 4.49
CA SER A 438 -24.68 -8.60 5.47
C SER A 438 -23.78 -7.68 6.26
N PRO A 439 -23.85 -7.62 7.59
CA PRO A 439 -22.95 -6.77 8.40
C PRO A 439 -21.48 -7.07 8.15
N THR A 440 -21.12 -8.34 7.96
CA THR A 440 -19.73 -8.79 7.78
C THR A 440 -19.20 -8.48 6.38
N TYR A 441 -20.03 -8.57 5.33
CA TYR A 441 -19.56 -8.48 3.94
C TYR A 441 -20.07 -7.23 3.20
N ALA A 442 -20.74 -6.32 3.89
CA ALA A 442 -21.27 -5.10 3.27
C ALA A 442 -20.18 -4.30 2.56
N SER A 443 -19.04 -4.08 3.21
CA SER A 443 -17.91 -3.32 2.70
C SER A 443 -17.14 -4.00 1.56
N TYR A 444 -17.42 -5.28 1.28
CA TYR A 444 -16.85 -6.02 0.13
C TYR A 444 -17.55 -5.68 -1.19
N SER A 445 -18.44 -4.67 -1.19
CA SER A 445 -19.32 -4.40 -2.31
C SER A 445 -19.65 -2.93 -2.50
N LEU A 446 -19.88 -2.57 -3.74
CA LEU A 446 -20.43 -1.30 -4.15
C LEU A 446 -21.45 -1.49 -5.30
N SER A 447 -22.17 -0.46 -5.65
CA SER A 447 -23.01 -0.43 -6.83
C SER A 447 -22.94 0.93 -7.52
N TYR A 448 -23.22 0.95 -8.83
CA TYR A 448 -23.20 2.15 -9.67
C TYR A 448 -24.16 2.04 -10.86
N HIS A 449 -24.31 3.14 -11.59
CA HIS A 449 -25.10 3.20 -12.83
C HIS A 449 -24.22 3.54 -14.01
N LEU A 450 -24.41 2.83 -15.14
CA LEU A 450 -23.82 3.19 -16.42
C LEU A 450 -24.90 3.77 -17.36
N PRO A 451 -24.57 4.81 -18.16
CA PRO A 451 -25.53 5.44 -19.06
C PRO A 451 -26.14 4.49 -20.11
N VAL A 452 -25.41 3.45 -20.47
CA VAL A 452 -25.77 2.49 -21.54
C VAL A 452 -26.53 1.26 -21.01
N GLN A 453 -26.49 1.00 -19.71
CA GLN A 453 -27.18 -0.15 -19.10
C GLN A 453 -28.37 0.32 -18.26
N LEU A 454 -29.55 -0.22 -18.61
CA LEU A 454 -30.74 -0.05 -17.78
C LEU A 454 -30.56 -0.79 -16.45
N GLY A 455 -30.46 -0.04 -15.37
CA GLY A 455 -30.44 -0.56 -14.01
C GLY A 455 -29.11 -0.38 -13.27
N ARG A 456 -29.12 -0.79 -12.00
CA ARG A 456 -27.98 -0.70 -11.10
C ARG A 456 -27.09 -1.93 -11.25
N ILE A 457 -25.78 -1.71 -11.36
CA ILE A 457 -24.75 -2.75 -11.39
C ILE A 457 -24.14 -2.86 -10.01
N GLY A 458 -24.17 -4.04 -9.42
CA GLY A 458 -23.46 -4.38 -8.21
C GLY A 458 -22.09 -4.96 -8.52
N VAL A 459 -21.11 -4.64 -7.69
CA VAL A 459 -19.76 -5.23 -7.71
C VAL A 459 -19.46 -5.79 -6.33
N VAL A 460 -18.95 -7.00 -6.31
CA VAL A 460 -18.44 -7.68 -5.11
C VAL A 460 -17.00 -8.06 -5.39
N TRP A 461 -16.08 -7.68 -4.52
CA TRP A 461 -14.67 -8.04 -4.64
C TRP A 461 -14.20 -8.80 -3.41
N THR A 462 -13.62 -9.97 -3.62
CA THR A 462 -13.05 -10.80 -2.55
C THR A 462 -11.94 -11.70 -3.08
N GLU A 463 -10.84 -11.73 -2.37
CA GLU A 463 -9.72 -12.66 -2.61
C GLU A 463 -9.54 -13.62 -1.43
N GLU A 464 -10.57 -13.78 -0.60
CA GLU A 464 -10.54 -14.61 0.60
C GLU A 464 -10.53 -16.09 0.23
N PRO A 465 -9.49 -16.86 0.59
CA PRO A 465 -9.35 -18.27 0.19
C PRO A 465 -10.25 -19.20 1.01
N ASN A 466 -10.77 -18.73 2.17
CA ASN A 466 -11.63 -19.54 3.03
C ASN A 466 -12.98 -19.83 2.36
N LEU A 467 -13.21 -21.10 2.04
CA LEU A 467 -14.41 -21.57 1.34
C LEU A 467 -15.70 -21.39 2.18
N ILE A 468 -15.62 -21.33 3.50
CA ILE A 468 -16.78 -21.07 4.38
C ILE A 468 -17.17 -19.59 4.27
N SER A 469 -16.20 -18.69 4.35
CA SER A 469 -16.41 -17.25 4.14
C SER A 469 -16.93 -16.97 2.74
N PHE A 470 -16.35 -17.60 1.72
CA PHE A 470 -16.83 -17.53 0.34
C PHE A 470 -18.28 -18.01 0.20
N CYS A 471 -18.66 -19.13 0.85
CA CYS A 471 -20.04 -19.61 0.88
C CYS A 471 -20.99 -18.58 1.50
N ASN A 472 -20.60 -17.95 2.60
CA ASN A 472 -21.41 -16.93 3.27
C ASN A 472 -21.53 -15.65 2.43
N LEU A 473 -20.48 -15.26 1.73
CA LEU A 473 -20.50 -14.18 0.75
C LEU A 473 -21.48 -14.48 -0.39
N MET A 474 -21.45 -15.70 -0.95
CA MET A 474 -22.41 -16.14 -2.00
C MET A 474 -23.85 -16.11 -1.50
N LYS A 475 -24.13 -16.49 -0.24
CA LYS A 475 -25.44 -16.32 0.38
C LYS A 475 -25.86 -14.84 0.47
N ALA A 476 -24.91 -13.94 0.77
CA ALA A 476 -25.18 -12.50 0.77
C ALA A 476 -25.49 -11.97 -0.64
N CYS A 477 -24.75 -12.42 -1.67
CA CYS A 477 -25.05 -12.13 -3.08
C CYS A 477 -26.45 -12.61 -3.47
N GLN A 478 -26.86 -13.82 -3.07
CA GLN A 478 -28.21 -14.35 -3.34
C GLN A 478 -29.31 -13.46 -2.74
N LYS A 479 -29.08 -12.87 -1.54
CA LYS A 479 -30.03 -11.95 -0.91
C LYS A 479 -30.19 -10.66 -1.72
N VAL A 480 -29.14 -10.15 -2.37
CA VAL A 480 -29.20 -8.96 -3.24
C VAL A 480 -30.27 -9.12 -4.32
N PHE A 481 -30.30 -10.30 -4.98
CA PHE A 481 -31.30 -10.60 -6.00
C PHE A 481 -32.70 -10.80 -5.42
N LYS A 482 -32.82 -11.48 -4.27
CA LYS A 482 -34.11 -11.67 -3.59
C LYS A 482 -34.75 -10.36 -3.14
N GLN A 483 -33.93 -9.36 -2.82
CA GLN A 483 -34.37 -8.03 -2.37
C GLN A 483 -34.43 -6.99 -3.51
N ASN A 484 -34.13 -7.40 -4.76
CA ASN A 484 -34.09 -6.54 -5.94
C ASN A 484 -33.21 -5.27 -5.78
N LEU A 485 -32.08 -5.38 -5.06
CA LEU A 485 -31.19 -4.26 -4.81
C LEU A 485 -30.40 -3.82 -6.06
N CYS A 486 -30.12 -4.74 -6.98
CA CYS A 486 -29.53 -4.45 -8.29
C CYS A 486 -29.92 -5.53 -9.31
N GLN A 487 -29.80 -5.18 -10.61
CA GLN A 487 -30.17 -6.03 -11.72
C GLN A 487 -29.04 -6.97 -12.14
N THR A 488 -27.82 -6.54 -11.91
CA THR A 488 -26.60 -7.27 -12.32
C THR A 488 -25.60 -7.19 -11.21
N VAL A 489 -24.89 -8.30 -10.92
CA VAL A 489 -23.77 -8.35 -9.98
C VAL A 489 -22.55 -8.89 -10.70
N HIS A 490 -21.43 -8.22 -10.57
CA HIS A 490 -20.11 -8.70 -10.99
C HIS A 490 -19.32 -9.14 -9.78
N LEU A 491 -18.82 -10.37 -9.79
CA LEU A 491 -17.85 -10.89 -8.83
C LEU A 491 -16.45 -10.61 -9.38
N ILE A 492 -15.63 -9.90 -8.64
CA ILE A 492 -14.20 -9.75 -8.92
C ILE A 492 -13.46 -10.69 -7.98
N ARG A 493 -12.71 -11.65 -8.55
CA ARG A 493 -11.99 -12.66 -7.78
C ARG A 493 -10.95 -13.36 -8.64
N ALA A 494 -9.69 -13.37 -8.21
CA ALA A 494 -8.62 -14.19 -8.79
C ALA A 494 -8.53 -15.57 -8.11
N GLU A 495 -8.90 -15.64 -6.84
CA GLU A 495 -8.87 -16.87 -6.06
C GLU A 495 -9.89 -17.91 -6.53
N GLY A 496 -9.54 -19.18 -6.29
CA GLY A 496 -10.42 -20.32 -6.62
C GLY A 496 -11.81 -20.22 -5.97
N VAL A 497 -12.83 -20.70 -6.67
CA VAL A 497 -14.23 -20.69 -6.21
C VAL A 497 -14.63 -21.99 -5.50
N GLY A 498 -13.68 -22.93 -5.33
CA GLY A 498 -13.90 -24.23 -4.72
C GLY A 498 -14.29 -25.30 -5.76
N THR A 499 -14.72 -26.47 -5.27
CA THR A 499 -15.09 -27.65 -6.08
C THR A 499 -16.61 -27.81 -6.17
N PRO A 500 -17.15 -28.56 -7.13
CA PRO A 500 -18.59 -28.86 -7.29
C PRO A 500 -19.27 -29.42 -6.04
N ASN A 501 -18.52 -30.05 -5.16
CA ASN A 501 -19.04 -30.60 -3.90
C ASN A 501 -19.32 -29.52 -2.86
N ASN A 502 -18.67 -28.37 -2.95
CA ASN A 502 -18.78 -27.28 -1.99
C ASN A 502 -20.07 -26.49 -2.19
N GLN A 503 -20.74 -26.16 -1.09
CA GLN A 503 -21.99 -25.38 -1.15
C GLN A 503 -21.77 -23.98 -1.71
N GLY A 504 -20.62 -23.35 -1.42
CA GLY A 504 -20.22 -22.04 -1.98
C GLY A 504 -20.13 -22.09 -3.49
N TYR A 505 -19.50 -23.13 -4.07
CA TYR A 505 -19.44 -23.35 -5.50
C TYR A 505 -20.81 -23.52 -6.15
N LYS A 506 -21.72 -24.28 -5.52
CA LYS A 506 -23.09 -24.48 -6.02
C LYS A 506 -23.84 -23.14 -6.10
N LEU A 507 -23.72 -22.31 -5.08
CA LEU A 507 -24.33 -20.97 -5.06
C LEU A 507 -23.68 -20.03 -6.10
N TYR A 508 -22.36 -20.04 -6.20
CA TYR A 508 -21.61 -19.31 -7.22
C TYR A 508 -22.10 -19.68 -8.63
N ASN A 509 -22.20 -20.97 -8.92
CA ASN A 509 -22.65 -21.47 -10.21
C ASN A 509 -24.09 -21.04 -10.54
N GLN A 510 -24.98 -21.00 -9.54
CA GLN A 510 -26.35 -20.52 -9.70
C GLN A 510 -26.43 -19.02 -10.02
N ILE A 511 -25.49 -18.22 -9.50
CA ILE A 511 -25.51 -16.76 -9.61
C ILE A 511 -24.73 -16.28 -10.84
N PHE A 512 -23.52 -16.82 -11.08
CA PHE A 512 -22.55 -16.25 -12.00
C PHE A 512 -22.34 -17.01 -13.33
N THR A 513 -23.10 -18.05 -13.61
CA THR A 513 -23.07 -18.78 -14.91
C THR A 513 -23.99 -18.19 -15.97
N GLY A 514 -24.77 -17.17 -15.65
CA GLY A 514 -25.69 -16.52 -16.57
C GLY A 514 -25.07 -15.32 -17.28
N TYR A 515 -25.64 -14.90 -18.44
CA TYR A 515 -25.17 -13.77 -19.25
C TYR A 515 -25.19 -12.41 -18.55
N ARG A 516 -25.94 -12.26 -17.45
CA ARG A 516 -26.10 -10.98 -16.74
C ARG A 516 -25.05 -10.79 -15.64
N ASN A 517 -24.78 -11.83 -14.89
CA ASN A 517 -23.83 -11.78 -13.78
C ASN A 517 -22.50 -12.37 -14.22
N ARG A 518 -21.42 -11.63 -14.03
CA ARG A 518 -20.11 -12.04 -14.54
C ARG A 518 -19.15 -12.27 -13.38
N HIS A 519 -18.32 -13.27 -13.54
CA HIS A 519 -17.07 -13.41 -12.77
C HIS A 519 -15.96 -12.75 -13.57
N ILE A 520 -15.27 -11.79 -12.96
CA ILE A 520 -14.15 -11.06 -13.55
C ILE A 520 -12.92 -11.42 -12.75
N ILE A 521 -11.92 -11.96 -13.42
CA ILE A 521 -10.62 -12.28 -12.81
C ILE A 521 -9.76 -11.03 -12.95
N PRO A 522 -9.40 -10.36 -11.83
CA PRO A 522 -8.54 -9.18 -11.88
C PRO A 522 -7.09 -9.60 -12.14
N ASP A 523 -6.39 -8.83 -12.95
CA ASP A 523 -4.95 -8.95 -13.13
C ASP A 523 -4.18 -8.02 -12.18
N MET A 524 -2.90 -8.29 -11.98
CA MET A 524 -2.04 -7.44 -11.14
C MET A 524 -1.90 -6.04 -11.68
N THR A 525 -1.90 -5.86 -12.99
CA THR A 525 -1.83 -4.54 -13.65
C THR A 525 -3.01 -3.66 -13.22
N SER A 526 -4.22 -4.21 -13.23
CA SER A 526 -5.42 -3.50 -12.74
C SER A 526 -5.28 -3.06 -11.29
N VAL A 527 -4.76 -3.94 -10.43
CA VAL A 527 -4.53 -3.61 -9.01
C VAL A 527 -3.47 -2.53 -8.86
N HIS A 528 -2.39 -2.58 -9.65
CA HIS A 528 -1.36 -1.52 -9.64
C HIS A 528 -1.94 -0.16 -10.05
N TYR A 529 -2.80 -0.09 -11.08
CA TYR A 529 -3.49 1.14 -11.47
C TYR A 529 -4.34 1.71 -10.33
N LEU A 530 -5.15 0.86 -9.72
CA LEU A 530 -6.05 1.28 -8.64
C LEU A 530 -5.27 1.69 -7.37
N ALA A 531 -4.26 0.93 -6.97
CA ALA A 531 -3.44 1.22 -5.80
C ALA A 531 -2.60 2.49 -5.99
N THR A 532 -2.06 2.71 -7.21
CA THR A 532 -1.34 3.95 -7.53
C THR A 532 -2.27 5.16 -7.43
N TYR A 533 -3.46 5.07 -8.01
CA TYR A 533 -4.43 6.15 -7.93
C TYR A 533 -4.86 6.43 -6.50
N HIS A 534 -5.13 5.39 -5.71
CA HIS A 534 -5.43 5.49 -4.28
C HIS A 534 -4.33 6.21 -3.50
N SER A 535 -3.07 5.90 -3.76
CA SER A 535 -1.93 6.59 -3.15
C SER A 535 -1.92 8.10 -3.49
N LEU A 536 -2.22 8.47 -4.74
CA LEU A 536 -2.32 9.87 -5.16
C LEU A 536 -3.53 10.57 -4.55
N VAL A 537 -4.68 9.89 -4.43
CA VAL A 537 -5.87 10.40 -3.72
C VAL A 537 -5.54 10.71 -2.27
N ASN A 538 -4.87 9.79 -1.57
CA ASN A 538 -4.45 9.98 -0.20
C ASN A 538 -3.51 11.19 -0.06
N ALA A 539 -2.55 11.35 -0.98
CA ALA A 539 -1.64 12.49 -1.00
C ALA A 539 -2.37 13.81 -1.29
N ALA A 540 -3.36 13.82 -2.19
CA ALA A 540 -4.15 15.01 -2.50
C ALA A 540 -5.03 15.43 -1.32
N CYS A 541 -5.74 14.49 -0.67
CA CYS A 541 -6.56 14.76 0.50
C CYS A 541 -5.73 15.28 1.70
N ALA A 542 -4.52 14.75 1.89
CA ALA A 542 -3.57 15.25 2.89
C ALA A 542 -2.95 16.63 2.51
N GLY A 543 -3.24 17.14 1.29
CA GLY A 543 -2.59 18.33 0.75
C GLY A 543 -1.08 18.13 0.53
N GLU A 544 -0.68 16.90 0.26
CA GLU A 544 0.72 16.46 0.10
C GLU A 544 1.09 16.15 -1.35
N LEU A 545 0.12 16.09 -2.23
CA LEU A 545 0.36 15.89 -3.66
C LEU A 545 0.99 17.14 -4.26
N VAL A 546 2.13 16.98 -4.93
CA VAL A 546 2.79 18.04 -5.70
C VAL A 546 2.88 17.61 -7.15
N VAL A 547 2.36 18.44 -8.05
CA VAL A 547 2.42 18.25 -9.50
C VAL A 547 2.99 19.52 -10.13
N GLY A 548 4.20 19.43 -10.69
CA GLY A 548 4.91 20.64 -11.08
C GLY A 548 5.12 21.56 -9.87
N ASP A 549 4.64 22.78 -9.97
CA ASP A 549 4.75 23.81 -8.92
C ASP A 549 3.49 23.98 -8.07
N HIS A 550 2.49 23.12 -8.29
CA HIS A 550 1.19 23.21 -7.64
C HIS A 550 0.91 22.04 -6.71
N THR A 551 0.12 22.31 -5.67
CA THR A 551 -0.44 21.28 -4.77
C THR A 551 -1.92 21.11 -5.13
N PRO A 552 -2.25 20.18 -6.06
CA PRO A 552 -3.62 20.00 -6.49
C PRO A 552 -4.51 19.48 -5.35
N SER A 553 -5.74 19.98 -5.30
CA SER A 553 -6.80 19.41 -4.49
C SER A 553 -7.26 18.06 -5.05
N LEU A 554 -8.13 17.34 -4.32
CA LEU A 554 -8.72 16.10 -4.84
C LEU A 554 -9.48 16.33 -6.15
N SER A 555 -10.24 17.43 -6.25
CA SER A 555 -10.97 17.78 -7.49
C SER A 555 -10.04 18.06 -8.67
N ASP A 556 -8.88 18.68 -8.41
CA ASP A 556 -7.88 18.94 -9.45
C ASP A 556 -7.19 17.64 -9.88
N LEU A 557 -6.88 16.73 -8.95
CA LEU A 557 -6.36 15.40 -9.25
C LEU A 557 -7.35 14.61 -10.12
N GLU A 558 -8.63 14.60 -9.78
CA GLU A 558 -9.67 13.96 -10.58
C GLU A 558 -9.76 14.55 -11.98
N ALA A 559 -9.62 15.87 -12.13
CA ALA A 559 -9.57 16.53 -13.43
C ALA A 559 -8.32 16.13 -14.24
N LEU A 560 -7.15 16.05 -13.59
CA LEU A 560 -5.90 15.59 -14.23
C LEU A 560 -5.99 14.14 -14.71
N ILE A 561 -6.57 13.24 -13.90
CA ILE A 561 -6.79 11.83 -14.27
C ILE A 561 -7.70 11.70 -15.49
N ARG A 562 -8.79 12.48 -15.56
CA ARG A 562 -9.68 12.47 -16.73
C ARG A 562 -8.98 13.00 -17.97
N LYS A 563 -8.20 14.08 -17.83
CA LYS A 563 -7.48 14.73 -18.92
C LYS A 563 -6.35 13.86 -19.48
N SER A 564 -5.59 13.21 -18.60
CA SER A 564 -4.49 12.30 -18.97
C SER A 564 -4.99 10.99 -19.56
N LYS A 565 -6.25 10.60 -19.31
CA LYS A 565 -6.87 9.34 -19.74
C LYS A 565 -6.16 8.06 -19.21
N ILE A 566 -5.28 8.18 -18.24
CA ILE A 566 -4.44 7.09 -17.72
C ILE A 566 -5.27 5.90 -17.25
N LEU A 567 -6.40 6.12 -16.54
CA LEU A 567 -7.25 5.03 -16.07
C LEU A 567 -7.96 4.26 -17.21
N ARG A 568 -7.88 4.75 -18.47
CA ARG A 568 -8.38 3.98 -19.63
C ARG A 568 -7.52 2.76 -19.92
N ASP A 569 -6.29 2.72 -19.44
CA ASP A 569 -5.40 1.59 -19.63
C ASP A 569 -5.56 0.52 -18.53
N CYS A 570 -6.49 0.71 -17.59
CA CYS A 570 -6.81 -0.26 -16.54
C CYS A 570 -7.79 -1.34 -17.05
N PRO A 571 -7.35 -2.62 -17.22
CA PRO A 571 -8.17 -3.67 -17.81
C PRO A 571 -9.45 -3.98 -17.03
N LEU A 572 -9.41 -3.90 -15.70
CA LEU A 572 -10.58 -4.13 -14.86
C LEU A 572 -11.70 -3.14 -15.12
N LEU A 573 -11.38 -1.85 -15.31
CA LEU A 573 -12.38 -0.82 -15.60
C LEU A 573 -13.07 -1.03 -16.96
N HIS A 574 -12.36 -1.59 -17.95
CA HIS A 574 -12.96 -2.04 -19.21
C HIS A 574 -13.89 -3.23 -18.99
N SER A 575 -13.46 -4.22 -18.23
CA SER A 575 -14.27 -5.42 -17.92
C SER A 575 -15.56 -5.06 -17.17
N LEU A 576 -15.54 -4.00 -16.36
CA LEU A 576 -16.71 -3.44 -15.67
C LEU A 576 -17.59 -2.56 -16.57
N GLY A 577 -17.21 -2.33 -17.83
CA GLY A 577 -17.99 -1.55 -18.81
C GLY A 577 -17.98 -0.04 -18.57
N VAL A 578 -17.02 0.47 -17.79
CA VAL A 578 -16.93 1.91 -17.45
C VAL A 578 -16.63 2.74 -18.71
N PHE A 579 -15.89 2.17 -19.65
CA PHE A 579 -15.59 2.79 -20.94
C PHE A 579 -16.47 2.17 -22.04
N SER A 580 -17.58 2.80 -22.34
CA SER A 580 -18.47 2.38 -23.45
C SER A 580 -17.85 2.79 -24.80
N GLY A 581 -17.51 1.82 -25.67
CA GLY A 581 -17.29 2.08 -27.09
C GLY A 581 -15.95 1.73 -27.72
N SER A 582 -15.06 0.94 -27.09
CA SER A 582 -13.96 0.33 -27.85
C SER A 582 -13.68 -1.08 -27.33
N THR A 583 -13.86 -2.04 -28.22
CA THR A 583 -13.22 -3.34 -28.08
C THR A 583 -11.72 -3.10 -27.98
N TYR A 584 -11.16 -3.36 -26.82
CA TYR A 584 -9.73 -3.28 -26.59
C TYR A 584 -9.02 -4.36 -27.40
N THR A 585 -8.30 -3.96 -28.41
CA THR A 585 -7.24 -4.75 -29.05
C THR A 585 -5.91 -4.13 -28.62
N PRO A 586 -5.03 -4.86 -27.91
CA PRO A 586 -3.71 -4.35 -27.59
C PRO A 586 -2.86 -4.22 -28.86
N GLY A 587 -2.40 -3.01 -29.17
CA GLY A 587 -1.24 -2.72 -29.98
C GLY A 587 -1.36 -2.85 -31.49
N SER A 588 -1.67 -1.75 -32.21
CA SER A 588 -1.05 -1.48 -33.49
C SER A 588 -0.93 0.02 -33.72
N THR A 589 0.31 0.50 -33.81
CA THR A 589 0.68 1.81 -34.32
C THR A 589 0.34 1.91 -35.82
N GLY A 590 -0.28 3.02 -36.17
CA GLY A 590 -0.89 3.49 -37.37
C GLY A 590 -0.34 3.12 -38.74
N THR A 591 -1.25 3.05 -39.66
CA THR A 591 -1.30 3.91 -40.88
C THR A 591 -2.63 3.70 -41.60
N SER A 592 -3.22 4.80 -41.97
CA SER A 592 -4.44 4.95 -42.77
C SER A 592 -4.32 4.30 -44.15
N ASN A 593 -5.35 3.58 -44.61
CA ASN A 593 -6.02 3.93 -45.87
C ASN A 593 -7.31 3.09 -46.10
N THR A 594 -8.27 3.81 -46.59
CA THR A 594 -9.59 3.46 -47.10
C THR A 594 -9.60 2.32 -48.11
N ASN A 595 -10.49 1.32 -47.97
CA ASN A 595 -11.51 1.04 -48.99
C ASN A 595 -12.52 -0.04 -48.59
N LYS A 596 -13.75 0.20 -49.00
CA LYS A 596 -14.93 -0.66 -48.81
C LYS A 596 -14.81 -1.99 -49.53
N GLN A 597 -15.25 -3.09 -48.91
CA GLN A 597 -16.16 -4.06 -49.51
C GLN A 597 -16.64 -5.10 -48.46
N LYS A 598 -17.89 -5.49 -48.55
CA LYS A 598 -18.69 -6.40 -47.74
C LYS A 598 -18.51 -7.89 -48.18
N PRO A 599 -19.16 -8.87 -47.56
CA PRO A 599 -18.63 -9.77 -46.52
C PRO A 599 -18.57 -11.25 -47.01
N VAL A 600 -17.71 -12.06 -46.44
CA VAL A 600 -17.86 -13.51 -46.50
C VAL A 600 -17.41 -14.15 -45.18
N VAL A 601 -18.31 -14.96 -44.66
CA VAL A 601 -18.23 -15.87 -43.50
C VAL A 601 -16.99 -16.75 -43.55
N ARG A 602 -16.13 -16.69 -42.53
CA ARG A 602 -15.25 -17.74 -42.01
C ARG A 602 -14.25 -17.16 -41.00
N LYS A 603 -14.62 -17.10 -39.71
CA LYS A 603 -13.69 -16.75 -38.63
C LYS A 603 -14.20 -17.26 -37.26
N GLU A 604 -14.48 -18.54 -37.12
CA GLU A 604 -14.81 -19.11 -35.80
C GLU A 604 -13.80 -20.14 -35.28
N LEU A 605 -12.66 -20.34 -35.93
CA LEU A 605 -11.68 -21.36 -35.53
C LEU A 605 -10.30 -20.80 -35.10
N ALA A 606 -10.08 -19.47 -35.13
CA ALA A 606 -8.76 -18.88 -34.83
C ALA A 606 -8.63 -18.25 -33.43
N GLN A 607 -9.71 -18.00 -32.71
CA GLN A 607 -9.68 -17.41 -31.38
C GLN A 607 -9.16 -18.34 -30.27
N PRO A 608 -9.52 -19.63 -30.18
CA PRO A 608 -9.04 -20.50 -29.09
C PRO A 608 -7.54 -20.74 -29.09
N PHE A 609 -6.88 -20.72 -30.26
CA PHE A 609 -5.44 -20.95 -30.36
C PHE A 609 -4.59 -19.75 -29.94
N HIS A 610 -5.08 -18.54 -30.16
CA HIS A 610 -4.38 -17.32 -29.74
C HIS A 610 -4.44 -17.17 -28.21
N ASP A 611 -5.60 -17.39 -27.63
CA ASP A 611 -5.82 -17.34 -26.19
C ASP A 611 -4.98 -18.41 -25.44
N LEU A 612 -4.87 -19.59 -26.02
CA LEU A 612 -4.04 -20.68 -25.50
C LEU A 612 -2.54 -20.35 -25.57
N LYS A 613 -2.07 -19.79 -26.67
CA LYS A 613 -0.66 -19.39 -26.84
C LYS A 613 -0.27 -18.30 -25.84
N GLU A 614 -1.14 -17.33 -25.65
CA GLU A 614 -0.96 -16.26 -24.66
C GLU A 614 -0.97 -16.82 -23.22
N PHE A 615 -1.84 -17.77 -22.93
CA PHE A 615 -1.89 -18.45 -21.64
C PHE A 615 -0.58 -19.19 -21.31
N LEU A 616 -0.05 -19.98 -22.25
CA LEU A 616 1.22 -20.70 -22.12
C LEU A 616 2.37 -19.72 -21.83
N LEU A 617 2.45 -18.64 -22.60
CA LEU A 617 3.47 -17.61 -22.43
C LEU A 617 3.35 -16.91 -21.07
N ASN A 618 2.15 -16.61 -20.62
CA ASN A 618 1.91 -15.94 -19.33
C ASN A 618 2.26 -16.87 -18.15
N LEU A 619 2.00 -18.17 -18.24
CA LEU A 619 2.44 -19.13 -17.23
C LEU A 619 3.97 -19.14 -17.10
N VAL A 620 4.68 -19.23 -18.23
CA VAL A 620 6.15 -19.22 -18.22
C VAL A 620 6.70 -17.88 -17.75
N LYS A 621 6.08 -16.73 -18.11
CA LYS A 621 6.45 -15.40 -17.61
C LYS A 621 6.28 -15.27 -16.11
N THR A 622 5.22 -15.85 -15.57
CA THR A 622 4.90 -15.76 -14.14
C THR A 622 5.85 -16.60 -13.27
N GLN A 623 6.23 -17.77 -13.77
CA GLN A 623 7.03 -18.72 -13.01
C GLN A 623 8.52 -18.68 -13.35
N GLN A 624 8.91 -17.92 -14.40
CA GLN A 624 10.28 -17.81 -14.95
C GLN A 624 10.81 -19.14 -15.51
N MET A 625 10.43 -20.26 -14.92
CA MET A 625 10.80 -21.63 -15.30
C MET A 625 9.72 -22.61 -14.84
N MET A 626 9.29 -23.53 -15.72
CA MET A 626 8.27 -24.53 -15.43
C MET A 626 8.57 -25.86 -16.15
N GLY A 627 8.21 -26.99 -15.52
CA GLY A 627 8.27 -28.29 -16.17
C GLY A 627 7.35 -28.33 -17.42
N ARG A 628 7.85 -28.85 -18.56
CA ARG A 628 7.08 -28.94 -19.81
C ARG A 628 5.78 -29.72 -19.61
N GLN A 629 5.84 -30.82 -18.87
CA GLN A 629 4.67 -31.64 -18.55
C GLN A 629 3.63 -30.86 -17.74
N ILE A 630 4.05 -30.13 -16.72
CA ILE A 630 3.19 -29.31 -15.88
C ILE A 630 2.56 -28.14 -16.67
N LEU A 631 3.30 -27.58 -17.62
CA LEU A 631 2.80 -26.51 -18.51
C LEU A 631 1.67 -27.07 -19.41
N ILE A 632 1.82 -28.27 -19.91
CA ILE A 632 0.81 -28.98 -20.74
C ILE A 632 -0.42 -29.32 -19.89
N GLU A 633 -0.25 -29.87 -18.70
CA GLU A 633 -1.35 -30.23 -17.80
C GLU A 633 -2.19 -29.00 -17.42
N ASN A 634 -1.55 -27.88 -17.06
CA ASN A 634 -2.26 -26.62 -16.78
C ASN A 634 -3.01 -26.08 -18.01
N ALA A 635 -2.47 -26.26 -19.21
CA ALA A 635 -3.13 -25.86 -20.44
C ALA A 635 -4.33 -26.72 -20.74
N LEU A 636 -4.26 -28.04 -20.54
CA LEU A 636 -5.39 -28.96 -20.70
C LEU A 636 -6.51 -28.71 -19.69
N ASP A 637 -6.14 -28.37 -18.44
CA ASP A 637 -7.13 -28.04 -17.42
C ASP A 637 -7.89 -26.76 -17.76
N GLN A 638 -7.22 -25.76 -18.34
CA GLN A 638 -7.82 -24.48 -18.71
C GLN A 638 -8.58 -24.56 -20.05
N PHE A 639 -8.09 -25.39 -21.00
CA PHE A 639 -8.65 -25.55 -22.35
C PHE A 639 -8.99 -27.02 -22.65
N PRO A 640 -10.03 -27.58 -22.02
CA PRO A 640 -10.36 -29.05 -22.12
C PRO A 640 -10.73 -29.57 -23.52
N LEU A 641 -10.92 -28.67 -24.48
CA LEU A 641 -11.26 -29.03 -25.88
C LEU A 641 -10.04 -29.05 -26.81
N VAL A 642 -8.85 -28.79 -26.30
CA VAL A 642 -7.60 -28.74 -27.07
C VAL A 642 -6.83 -30.05 -26.88
N GLU A 643 -6.27 -30.58 -27.98
CA GLU A 643 -5.47 -31.78 -27.92
C GLU A 643 -4.03 -31.49 -27.46
N ASN A 644 -3.41 -32.46 -26.76
CA ASN A 644 -2.04 -32.36 -26.26
C ASN A 644 -1.03 -31.99 -27.35
N THR A 645 -1.20 -32.57 -28.57
CA THR A 645 -0.39 -32.29 -29.76
C THR A 645 -0.41 -30.82 -30.19
N GLN A 646 -1.52 -30.13 -29.99
CA GLN A 646 -1.70 -28.72 -30.33
C GLN A 646 -1.00 -27.83 -29.34
N ILE A 647 -1.01 -28.20 -28.05
CA ILE A 647 -0.28 -27.48 -26.99
C ILE A 647 1.22 -27.62 -27.22
N GLU A 648 1.70 -28.81 -27.56
CA GLU A 648 3.10 -29.05 -27.87
C GLU A 648 3.57 -28.23 -29.07
N GLN A 649 2.79 -28.11 -30.13
CA GLN A 649 3.07 -27.27 -31.29
C GLN A 649 3.21 -25.78 -30.88
N LEU A 650 2.33 -25.28 -30.01
CA LEU A 650 2.39 -23.89 -29.54
C LEU A 650 3.60 -23.63 -28.66
N ILE A 651 4.03 -24.59 -27.86
CA ILE A 651 5.29 -24.49 -27.10
C ILE A 651 6.49 -24.39 -28.05
N GLU A 652 6.52 -25.22 -29.12
CA GLU A 652 7.56 -25.15 -30.13
C GLU A 652 7.55 -23.84 -30.93
N GLU A 653 6.35 -23.33 -31.28
CA GLU A 653 6.22 -21.99 -31.91
C GLU A 653 6.76 -20.88 -31.00
N LEU A 654 6.45 -20.89 -29.72
CA LEU A 654 6.97 -19.92 -28.75
C LEU A 654 8.49 -20.01 -28.60
N CYS A 655 9.07 -21.20 -28.74
CA CYS A 655 10.52 -21.38 -28.81
C CYS A 655 11.12 -20.80 -30.11
N GLN A 656 10.48 -21.03 -31.26
CA GLN A 656 10.90 -20.46 -32.54
C GLN A 656 10.79 -18.93 -32.59
N GLU A 657 9.79 -18.37 -31.93
CA GLU A 657 9.61 -16.92 -31.76
C GLU A 657 10.57 -16.31 -30.74
N ASN A 658 11.49 -17.09 -30.18
CA ASN A 658 12.45 -16.65 -29.16
C ASN A 658 11.83 -16.05 -27.89
N GLN A 659 10.59 -16.44 -27.54
CA GLN A 659 9.93 -15.95 -26.32
C GLN A 659 10.23 -16.83 -25.11
N ILE A 660 10.37 -18.14 -25.35
CA ILE A 660 10.75 -19.14 -24.35
C ILE A 660 11.87 -20.06 -24.92
N PHE A 661 12.50 -20.84 -24.08
CA PHE A 661 13.46 -21.87 -24.49
C PHE A 661 13.38 -23.09 -23.56
N ILE A 662 13.72 -24.27 -24.08
CA ILE A 662 13.82 -25.51 -23.32
C ILE A 662 15.25 -25.68 -22.86
N LEU A 663 15.47 -25.80 -21.54
CA LEU A 663 16.81 -25.82 -20.92
C LEU A 663 17.63 -27.04 -21.35
N ASP A 664 17.02 -28.21 -21.49
CA ASP A 664 17.65 -29.42 -22.01
C ASP A 664 16.71 -30.09 -23.05
N PRO A 665 16.87 -29.76 -24.36
CA PRO A 665 15.99 -30.28 -25.40
C PRO A 665 16.15 -31.80 -25.63
N ASN A 666 17.26 -32.41 -25.18
CA ASN A 666 17.57 -33.83 -25.36
C ASN A 666 17.08 -34.70 -24.19
N ALA A 667 16.61 -34.10 -23.09
CA ALA A 667 16.01 -34.84 -21.99
C ALA A 667 14.63 -35.42 -22.35
N GLU A 668 14.19 -36.41 -21.60
CA GLU A 668 12.79 -36.93 -21.77
C GLU A 668 11.79 -35.77 -21.52
N PRO A 669 10.66 -35.72 -22.26
CA PRO A 669 9.69 -34.61 -22.17
C PRO A 669 9.22 -34.27 -20.73
N ALA A 670 9.11 -35.28 -19.88
CA ALA A 670 8.73 -35.14 -18.47
C ALA A 670 9.83 -34.46 -17.61
N ALA A 671 11.09 -34.49 -18.05
CA ALA A 671 12.23 -33.87 -17.36
C ALA A 671 12.63 -32.51 -17.97
N GLN A 672 12.01 -32.10 -19.09
CA GLN A 672 12.31 -30.83 -19.74
C GLN A 672 11.76 -29.64 -18.95
N LEU A 673 12.55 -28.59 -18.86
CA LEU A 673 12.16 -27.30 -18.24
C LEU A 673 12.04 -26.24 -19.33
N VAL A 674 10.88 -25.56 -19.35
CA VAL A 674 10.60 -24.42 -20.22
C VAL A 674 10.89 -23.14 -19.45
N CYS A 675 11.75 -22.31 -20.01
CA CYS A 675 12.22 -21.07 -19.36
C CYS A 675 11.87 -19.84 -20.20
N LEU A 676 11.65 -18.71 -19.54
CA LEU A 676 11.47 -17.43 -20.22
C LEU A 676 12.81 -16.98 -20.81
N LYS A 677 12.82 -16.54 -22.07
CA LYS A 677 13.99 -15.92 -22.66
C LYS A 677 14.01 -14.45 -22.33
N THR A 678 14.78 -14.07 -21.31
CA THR A 678 15.06 -12.64 -21.02
C THR A 678 16.00 -12.11 -22.09
N ALA A 679 15.62 -11.00 -22.73
CA ALA A 679 16.52 -10.28 -23.62
C ALA A 679 17.68 -9.71 -22.79
N PHE A 680 18.91 -10.19 -23.05
CA PHE A 680 20.14 -9.57 -22.59
C PHE A 680 20.44 -8.32 -23.43
#